data_49629c468cb31a9057c9e69202d5d1ed
#
_entry.id   49629c468cb31a9057c9e69202d5d1ed
#
_cell.length_a   1.000
_cell.length_b   1.000
_cell.length_c   1.000
_cell.angle_alpha   90.00
_cell.angle_beta   90.00
_cell.angle_gamma   90.00
#
_symmetry.space_group_name_H-M   'P 1'
#
loop_
_entity.id
_entity.type
_entity.pdbx_description
1 polymer ?
#
loop_
_entity_poly.entity_id
_entity_poly.type
_entity_poly.pdbx_seq_one_letter_code
_entity_poly.pdbx_strand_id
1 'polypeptide(L)'
;MSRRTSRVALALAVVCAGVSLAYAANPTFWQVSNEAEFSKGDVENLSIDGYGRLTLGPSTTSVYDASAPFLWSMISAPDGSMYVGSGNEGQVYRIDPAGKGSVFFDAEELEVHALGLAQGGGLYAATSPDGKIYKVDAAGKSSVLFDPPDKYIWGLAADKAGNVFAATGDKGVVYKITPDGKGSVFYQTKTTHAISLALESDGHLLVGTESPGRLFRLDSNGKPFVLLDSPYNEIHTLKIDSKGLIYAAAVSGAGGSNTPPPPPSTGEPAQPATATVSVSTEITAIAVVEPPPQTGAATMSAPERTNTGPSAGGVYRITPDGVWDLIWSSREDSPYDIAVEPDGNVLVATGNKGKIYRLTGDPLQPTLVTRATAQQVTALVRDNEGRVTFSTSNPGKVLRLSQIRADHGTYTSDVRDAQTIATWGAIRWQAGVPQGTRVEISTRSGNTRTPDETWSDWTSPYSLREGSPISSPRARYLQWRAVLTGSKGDAPLLTSVTAAYLPRNIRPEVVSININPPGTVFQRPFPTGDPEIAGFDGDVPGRNNPQPGGTTGPNVGRRVYQKGLLTFTWRAQDENRDQLVYDVFYRREGETTWKPLKKDVADEIVVWDTSSVPNGRYVLRVVASDSPSNAPATALTGALESTAFDIDNTPPVITVTSVNRQSGRLAIAFEVRDDNSNVQKAEYSLDGDRWQTIYPKDGIPDSRLEQFELVLQGDLGSHGVIIRATDALNNMSSARGDVAVTTTPAPSGSGRR
;
A
#
# COMPACT_ATOMS: atom_id res chain seq x y z
N MET A 1 32.33 -12.43 -65.46
CA MET A 1 32.35 -12.44 -63.92
C MET A 1 31.68 -11.22 -63.27
N SER A 2 31.28 -10.19 -64.04
CA SER A 2 30.77 -8.92 -63.39
C SER A 2 29.26 -8.82 -63.09
N ARG A 3 28.38 -9.68 -63.61
CA ARG A 3 26.93 -9.63 -63.37
C ARG A 3 26.44 -10.45 -62.21
N ARG A 4 27.24 -11.39 -61.68
CA ARG A 4 26.88 -12.18 -60.47
C ARG A 4 27.24 -11.47 -59.15
N THR A 5 28.34 -10.72 -59.15
CA THR A 5 28.75 -9.91 -57.97
C THR A 5 27.83 -8.72 -57.71
N SER A 6 27.26 -8.08 -58.74
CA SER A 6 26.26 -7.00 -58.56
C SER A 6 24.93 -7.48 -57.99
N ARG A 7 24.49 -8.71 -58.30
CA ARG A 7 23.22 -9.27 -57.76
C ARG A 7 23.36 -9.71 -56.30
N VAL A 8 24.55 -10.21 -55.92
CA VAL A 8 24.81 -10.56 -54.51
C VAL A 8 24.96 -9.30 -53.65
N ALA A 9 25.62 -8.25 -54.14
CA ALA A 9 25.73 -6.97 -53.45
C ALA A 9 24.37 -6.27 -53.30
N LEU A 10 23.47 -6.36 -54.29
CA LEU A 10 22.12 -5.81 -54.23
C LEU A 10 21.22 -6.62 -53.27
N ALA A 11 21.37 -7.95 -53.25
CA ALA A 11 20.67 -8.81 -52.30
C ALA A 11 21.13 -8.61 -50.83
N LEU A 12 22.44 -8.40 -50.61
CA LEU A 12 22.97 -8.05 -49.30
C LEU A 12 22.54 -6.65 -48.84
N ALA A 13 22.48 -5.66 -49.76
CA ALA A 13 22.01 -4.32 -49.46
C ALA A 13 20.50 -4.30 -49.14
N VAL A 14 19.68 -5.14 -49.80
CA VAL A 14 18.24 -5.31 -49.49
C VAL A 14 18.03 -6.03 -48.18
N VAL A 15 18.88 -7.01 -47.82
CA VAL A 15 18.85 -7.68 -46.50
C VAL A 15 19.34 -6.75 -45.40
N CYS A 16 20.35 -5.90 -45.64
CA CYS A 16 20.79 -4.90 -44.66
C CYS A 16 19.81 -3.71 -44.52
N ALA A 17 19.07 -3.34 -45.58
CA ALA A 17 18.01 -2.33 -45.48
C ALA A 17 16.69 -2.86 -44.85
N GLY A 18 16.53 -4.20 -44.73
CA GLY A 18 15.38 -4.83 -44.10
C GLY A 18 15.53 -5.10 -42.58
N VAL A 19 16.72 -4.88 -42.04
CA VAL A 19 16.91 -4.85 -40.55
C VAL A 19 16.81 -3.40 -40.11
N SER A 20 15.65 -2.79 -40.31
CA SER A 20 15.18 -1.78 -39.39
C SER A 20 15.09 -2.51 -38.04
N LEU A 21 16.00 -2.17 -37.13
CA LEU A 21 15.87 -2.49 -35.73
C LEU A 21 14.46 -2.01 -35.33
N ALA A 22 13.51 -2.93 -35.35
CA ALA A 22 12.25 -2.72 -34.71
C ALA A 22 12.59 -2.69 -33.21
N TYR A 23 12.87 -1.50 -32.71
CA TYR A 23 12.83 -1.28 -31.28
C TYR A 23 11.38 -1.60 -30.86
N ALA A 24 11.21 -2.78 -30.30
CA ALA A 24 9.92 -3.21 -29.82
C ALA A 24 9.57 -2.29 -28.64
N ALA A 25 8.44 -1.59 -28.73
CA ALA A 25 7.82 -1.00 -27.55
C ALA A 25 7.69 -2.11 -26.50
N ASN A 26 8.00 -1.83 -25.25
CA ASN A 26 7.89 -2.79 -24.17
C ASN A 26 6.41 -2.91 -23.74
N PRO A 27 5.65 -3.92 -24.23
CA PRO A 27 4.27 -4.08 -23.85
C PRO A 27 4.20 -4.52 -22.37
N THR A 28 3.21 -3.99 -21.68
CA THR A 28 2.85 -4.45 -20.35
C THR A 28 1.90 -5.64 -20.46
N PHE A 29 2.02 -6.61 -19.55
CA PHE A 29 1.17 -7.79 -19.51
C PHE A 29 0.33 -7.77 -18.23
N TRP A 30 -0.97 -7.88 -18.40
CA TRP A 30 -1.90 -8.15 -17.33
C TRP A 30 -2.23 -9.64 -17.33
N GLN A 31 -1.73 -10.35 -16.33
CA GLN A 31 -1.92 -11.77 -16.17
C GLN A 31 -2.80 -12.04 -14.93
N VAL A 32 -3.76 -12.91 -15.06
CA VAL A 32 -4.60 -13.46 -13.99
C VAL A 32 -4.41 -14.98 -14.03
N SER A 33 -3.78 -15.57 -12.99
CA SER A 33 -3.35 -16.99 -13.03
C SER A 33 -3.24 -17.65 -11.65
N ASN A 34 -3.73 -17.00 -10.60
CA ASN A 34 -3.74 -17.55 -9.25
C ASN A 34 -5.03 -17.19 -8.51
N GLU A 35 -5.26 -17.84 -7.38
CA GLU A 35 -6.47 -17.64 -6.57
C GLU A 35 -6.67 -16.17 -6.17
N ALA A 36 -5.63 -15.51 -5.68
CA ALA A 36 -5.72 -14.12 -5.23
C ALA A 36 -6.12 -13.15 -6.34
N GLU A 37 -5.70 -13.40 -7.58
CA GLU A 37 -6.06 -12.56 -8.72
C GLU A 37 -7.46 -12.89 -9.26
N PHE A 38 -7.82 -14.16 -9.37
CA PHE A 38 -9.19 -14.53 -9.75
C PHE A 38 -10.22 -14.09 -8.71
N SER A 39 -9.88 -14.10 -7.42
CA SER A 39 -10.78 -13.65 -6.34
C SER A 39 -11.12 -12.17 -6.36
N LYS A 40 -10.38 -11.34 -7.12
CA LYS A 40 -10.71 -9.92 -7.32
C LYS A 40 -11.91 -9.70 -8.24
N GLY A 41 -12.16 -10.64 -9.16
CA GLY A 41 -13.27 -10.58 -10.09
C GLY A 41 -14.57 -11.14 -9.50
N ASP A 42 -15.62 -11.05 -10.29
CA ASP A 42 -16.94 -11.57 -9.94
C ASP A 42 -17.17 -12.94 -10.57
N VAL A 43 -17.69 -13.86 -9.77
CA VAL A 43 -17.99 -15.23 -10.16
C VAL A 43 -19.50 -15.48 -10.08
N GLU A 44 -20.08 -16.03 -11.13
CA GLU A 44 -21.45 -16.49 -11.18
C GLU A 44 -21.46 -17.96 -11.65
N ASN A 45 -21.94 -18.86 -10.79
CA ASN A 45 -21.94 -20.30 -11.02
C ASN A 45 -20.55 -20.91 -11.32
N LEU A 46 -19.51 -20.30 -10.84
CA LEU A 46 -18.12 -20.78 -10.96
C LEU A 46 -17.49 -20.97 -9.58
N SER A 47 -16.53 -21.87 -9.53
CA SER A 47 -15.67 -22.10 -8.38
C SER A 47 -14.21 -21.78 -8.73
N ILE A 48 -13.44 -21.30 -7.74
CA ILE A 48 -11.99 -21.07 -7.84
C ILE A 48 -11.30 -21.98 -6.83
N ASP A 49 -10.49 -22.91 -7.29
CA ASP A 49 -9.74 -23.78 -6.37
C ASP A 49 -8.46 -23.11 -5.83
N GLY A 50 -7.86 -23.70 -4.79
CA GLY A 50 -6.63 -23.20 -4.16
C GLY A 50 -5.40 -23.15 -5.07
N TYR A 51 -5.48 -23.74 -6.27
CA TYR A 51 -4.46 -23.62 -7.32
C TYR A 51 -4.72 -22.43 -8.26
N GLY A 52 -5.78 -21.67 -8.04
CA GLY A 52 -6.18 -20.56 -8.90
C GLY A 52 -6.77 -21.00 -10.23
N ARG A 53 -7.58 -22.07 -10.23
CA ARG A 53 -8.24 -22.57 -11.44
C ARG A 53 -9.74 -22.33 -11.34
N LEU A 54 -10.33 -21.77 -12.40
CA LEU A 54 -11.75 -21.55 -12.56
C LEU A 54 -12.42 -22.77 -13.21
N THR A 55 -13.49 -23.26 -12.61
CA THR A 55 -14.35 -24.29 -13.18
C THR A 55 -15.81 -24.02 -12.85
N LEU A 56 -16.74 -24.77 -13.45
CA LEU A 56 -18.16 -24.68 -13.10
C LEU A 56 -18.36 -25.07 -11.64
N GLY A 57 -19.03 -24.21 -10.91
CA GLY A 57 -19.46 -24.39 -9.53
C GLY A 57 -20.96 -24.74 -9.41
N PRO A 58 -21.46 -24.90 -8.19
CA PRO A 58 -22.89 -25.00 -7.95
C PRO A 58 -23.60 -23.67 -8.24
N SER A 59 -24.79 -23.74 -8.78
CA SER A 59 -25.68 -22.58 -8.87
C SER A 59 -26.29 -22.26 -7.50
N THR A 60 -26.69 -20.99 -7.31
CA THR A 60 -27.48 -20.55 -6.17
C THR A 60 -28.91 -20.26 -6.63
N THR A 61 -29.92 -20.71 -5.86
CA THR A 61 -31.31 -20.38 -6.11
C THR A 61 -31.89 -19.59 -4.95
N SER A 62 -32.63 -18.52 -5.25
CA SER A 62 -33.36 -17.78 -4.23
C SER A 62 -34.48 -18.64 -3.66
N VAL A 63 -34.49 -18.82 -2.34
CA VAL A 63 -35.53 -19.51 -1.60
C VAL A 63 -36.54 -18.50 -1.07
N TYR A 64 -36.04 -17.42 -0.52
CA TYR A 64 -36.86 -16.35 0.05
C TYR A 64 -36.10 -15.00 -0.03
N ASP A 65 -36.83 -13.95 -0.40
CA ASP A 65 -36.36 -12.59 -0.41
C ASP A 65 -37.02 -11.86 0.77
N ALA A 66 -36.26 -11.60 1.84
CA ALA A 66 -36.78 -10.93 3.01
C ALA A 66 -36.90 -9.43 2.75
N SER A 67 -37.91 -8.78 3.34
CA SER A 67 -38.00 -7.33 3.29
C SER A 67 -36.89 -6.65 4.09
N ALA A 68 -36.35 -7.33 5.10
CA ALA A 68 -35.26 -6.84 5.95
C ALA A 68 -33.90 -6.84 5.21
N PRO A 69 -33.07 -5.79 5.34
CA PRO A 69 -31.77 -5.72 4.71
C PRO A 69 -30.74 -6.70 5.33
N PHE A 70 -30.93 -7.07 6.60
CA PHE A 70 -30.01 -7.89 7.36
C PHE A 70 -30.71 -9.15 7.89
N LEU A 71 -30.09 -10.31 7.69
CA LEU A 71 -30.49 -11.57 8.31
C LEU A 71 -29.31 -12.08 9.14
N TRP A 72 -29.46 -12.14 10.48
CA TRP A 72 -28.35 -12.44 11.38
C TRP A 72 -28.25 -13.90 11.78
N SER A 73 -29.39 -14.57 11.94
CA SER A 73 -29.45 -15.92 12.46
C SER A 73 -30.36 -16.80 11.61
N MET A 74 -30.03 -18.09 11.50
CA MET A 74 -30.85 -19.07 10.80
C MET A 74 -30.71 -20.44 11.45
N ILE A 75 -31.84 -21.13 11.66
CA ILE A 75 -31.90 -22.51 12.14
C ILE A 75 -32.88 -23.35 11.30
N SER A 76 -32.62 -24.64 11.23
CA SER A 76 -33.52 -25.62 10.58
C SER A 76 -34.26 -26.42 11.64
N ALA A 77 -35.57 -26.57 11.46
CA ALA A 77 -36.41 -27.40 12.29
C ALA A 77 -36.49 -28.83 11.75
N PRO A 78 -36.86 -29.83 12.60
CA PRO A 78 -36.99 -31.24 12.16
C PRO A 78 -38.02 -31.48 11.06
N ASP A 79 -39.04 -30.60 10.94
CA ASP A 79 -40.08 -30.65 9.89
C ASP A 79 -39.60 -30.13 8.53
N GLY A 80 -38.32 -29.67 8.46
CA GLY A 80 -37.72 -29.07 7.26
C GLY A 80 -38.03 -27.60 7.07
N SER A 81 -38.78 -26.97 7.98
CA SER A 81 -38.92 -25.50 8.02
C SER A 81 -37.64 -24.83 8.48
N MET A 82 -37.39 -23.61 8.00
CA MET A 82 -36.30 -22.77 8.44
C MET A 82 -36.83 -21.53 9.15
N TYR A 83 -36.16 -21.13 10.22
CA TYR A 83 -36.43 -19.88 10.93
C TYR A 83 -35.25 -18.96 10.76
N VAL A 84 -35.52 -17.69 10.44
CA VAL A 84 -34.50 -16.70 10.10
C VAL A 84 -34.78 -15.41 10.88
N GLY A 85 -33.83 -14.99 11.67
CA GLY A 85 -33.90 -13.72 12.45
C GLY A 85 -33.34 -12.55 11.68
N SER A 86 -34.08 -11.45 11.68
CA SER A 86 -33.71 -10.21 10.98
C SER A 86 -33.03 -9.20 11.89
N GLY A 87 -32.29 -8.29 11.28
CA GLY A 87 -31.87 -7.03 11.86
C GLY A 87 -32.69 -5.84 11.34
N ASN A 88 -32.79 -4.79 12.16
CA ASN A 88 -33.53 -3.54 11.95
C ASN A 88 -35.07 -3.64 11.99
N GLU A 89 -35.64 -4.84 12.02
CA GLU A 89 -37.09 -5.02 12.06
C GLU A 89 -37.54 -6.01 13.15
N GLY A 90 -36.61 -6.66 13.86
CA GLY A 90 -36.91 -7.56 14.98
C GLY A 90 -37.72 -8.79 14.63
N GLN A 91 -37.80 -9.16 13.32
CA GLN A 91 -38.68 -10.21 12.84
C GLN A 91 -37.98 -11.57 12.77
N VAL A 92 -38.77 -12.62 13.01
CA VAL A 92 -38.40 -13.99 12.67
C VAL A 92 -39.31 -14.47 11.51
N TYR A 93 -38.69 -14.80 10.40
CA TYR A 93 -39.37 -15.41 9.27
C TYR A 93 -39.37 -16.92 9.43
N ARG A 94 -40.52 -17.56 9.11
CA ARG A 94 -40.59 -19.00 8.88
C ARG A 94 -40.70 -19.29 7.39
N ILE A 95 -39.82 -20.14 6.92
CA ILE A 95 -39.79 -20.59 5.52
C ILE A 95 -40.11 -22.09 5.53
N ASP A 96 -41.19 -22.48 4.89
CA ASP A 96 -41.59 -23.87 4.81
C ASP A 96 -40.70 -24.69 3.82
N PRO A 97 -40.77 -26.01 3.83
CA PRO A 97 -39.99 -26.86 2.91
C PRO A 97 -40.19 -26.56 1.42
N ALA A 98 -41.37 -25.96 1.07
CA ALA A 98 -41.68 -25.55 -0.32
C ALA A 98 -41.06 -24.16 -0.66
N GLY A 99 -40.43 -23.49 0.27
CA GLY A 99 -39.81 -22.18 0.07
C GLY A 99 -40.74 -20.98 0.30
N LYS A 100 -41.98 -21.22 0.79
CA LYS A 100 -42.89 -20.13 1.13
C LYS A 100 -42.54 -19.56 2.49
N GLY A 101 -42.15 -18.28 2.53
CA GLY A 101 -41.82 -17.55 3.76
C GLY A 101 -42.96 -16.66 4.23
N SER A 102 -43.03 -16.46 5.55
CA SER A 102 -43.92 -15.51 6.22
C SER A 102 -43.30 -15.04 7.56
N VAL A 103 -43.71 -13.88 8.05
CA VAL A 103 -43.37 -13.46 9.40
C VAL A 103 -44.00 -14.39 10.39
N PHE A 104 -43.20 -15.00 11.25
CA PHE A 104 -43.63 -15.95 12.28
C PHE A 104 -43.73 -15.30 13.66
N PHE A 105 -42.81 -14.38 13.92
CA PHE A 105 -42.74 -13.61 15.17
C PHE A 105 -42.21 -12.21 14.87
N ASP A 106 -42.73 -11.23 15.58
CA ASP A 106 -42.35 -9.80 15.48
C ASP A 106 -42.04 -9.33 16.91
N ALA A 107 -40.78 -8.97 17.17
CA ALA A 107 -40.31 -8.49 18.47
C ALA A 107 -40.48 -6.98 18.59
N GLU A 108 -40.51 -6.46 19.81
CA GLU A 108 -40.46 -5.03 20.07
C GLU A 108 -39.04 -4.44 19.82
N GLU A 109 -38.01 -5.26 19.98
CA GLU A 109 -36.61 -4.92 19.78
C GLU A 109 -36.24 -4.97 18.30
N LEU A 110 -35.14 -4.29 17.93
CA LEU A 110 -34.77 -4.10 16.53
C LEU A 110 -34.19 -5.35 15.83
N GLU A 111 -33.54 -6.23 16.59
CA GLU A 111 -32.72 -7.30 16.01
C GLU A 111 -32.94 -8.65 16.69
N VAL A 112 -32.91 -9.74 15.89
CA VAL A 112 -32.91 -11.11 16.39
C VAL A 112 -31.58 -11.78 16.05
N HIS A 113 -30.65 -11.78 17.01
CA HIS A 113 -29.30 -12.29 16.82
C HIS A 113 -29.17 -13.80 16.99
N ALA A 114 -29.97 -14.40 17.84
CA ALA A 114 -29.89 -15.85 18.09
C ALA A 114 -31.24 -16.51 18.13
N LEU A 115 -31.28 -17.72 17.56
CA LEU A 115 -32.44 -18.58 17.55
C LEU A 115 -32.09 -19.95 18.15
N GLY A 116 -33.02 -20.57 18.84
CA GLY A 116 -32.90 -21.93 19.38
C GLY A 116 -34.20 -22.69 19.21
N LEU A 117 -34.17 -24.01 18.93
CA LEU A 117 -35.36 -24.80 18.88
C LEU A 117 -35.88 -25.06 20.30
N ALA A 118 -37.18 -24.84 20.52
CA ALA A 118 -37.85 -25.19 21.74
C ALA A 118 -38.46 -26.61 21.69
N GLN A 119 -38.51 -27.27 22.83
CA GLN A 119 -39.22 -28.54 22.94
C GLN A 119 -40.72 -28.35 22.62
N GLY A 120 -41.27 -29.24 21.84
CA GLY A 120 -42.70 -29.20 21.45
C GLY A 120 -43.00 -28.40 20.17
N GLY A 121 -41.99 -28.00 19.39
CA GLY A 121 -42.18 -27.45 18.05
C GLY A 121 -42.22 -25.92 17.96
N GLY A 122 -41.78 -25.22 18.96
CA GLY A 122 -41.57 -23.75 18.95
C GLY A 122 -40.10 -23.36 18.90
N LEU A 123 -39.81 -22.12 19.10
CA LEU A 123 -38.43 -21.57 19.14
C LEU A 123 -38.20 -20.64 20.32
N TYR A 124 -36.92 -20.44 20.63
CA TYR A 124 -36.42 -19.32 21.43
C TYR A 124 -35.83 -18.30 20.50
N ALA A 125 -36.16 -17.02 20.70
CA ALA A 125 -35.61 -15.90 19.98
C ALA A 125 -34.95 -14.94 20.97
N ALA A 126 -33.70 -14.59 20.74
CA ALA A 126 -32.95 -13.62 21.49
C ALA A 126 -32.78 -12.33 20.70
N THR A 127 -33.12 -11.21 21.34
CA THR A 127 -33.20 -9.89 20.74
C THR A 127 -32.09 -8.96 21.23
N SER A 128 -31.91 -7.83 20.52
CA SER A 128 -30.98 -6.73 20.81
C SER A 128 -31.50 -5.44 20.15
N PRO A 129 -31.13 -4.22 20.63
CA PRO A 129 -30.69 -3.93 22.00
C PRO A 129 -31.83 -4.10 23.01
N ASP A 130 -31.56 -3.94 24.31
CA ASP A 130 -32.50 -4.26 25.40
C ASP A 130 -32.96 -5.73 25.35
N GLY A 131 -31.93 -6.61 25.36
CA GLY A 131 -32.03 -8.01 24.98
C GLY A 131 -33.02 -8.81 25.84
N LYS A 132 -34.04 -9.37 25.23
CA LYS A 132 -34.98 -10.33 25.81
C LYS A 132 -34.87 -11.69 25.15
N ILE A 133 -35.22 -12.72 25.89
CA ILE A 133 -35.40 -14.07 25.36
C ILE A 133 -36.86 -14.38 25.30
N TYR A 134 -37.38 -14.54 24.09
CA TYR A 134 -38.76 -14.94 23.88
C TYR A 134 -38.86 -16.45 23.69
N LYS A 135 -39.92 -17.03 24.22
CA LYS A 135 -40.41 -18.37 23.83
C LYS A 135 -41.59 -18.20 22.91
N VAL A 136 -41.46 -18.71 21.70
CA VAL A 136 -42.52 -18.68 20.68
C VAL A 136 -42.97 -20.07 20.44
N ASP A 137 -44.29 -20.33 20.57
CA ASP A 137 -44.88 -21.65 20.38
C ASP A 137 -45.00 -21.97 18.88
N ALA A 138 -45.44 -23.20 18.55
CA ALA A 138 -45.60 -23.66 17.18
C ALA A 138 -46.65 -22.84 16.35
N ALA A 139 -47.55 -22.13 17.04
CA ALA A 139 -48.55 -21.27 16.40
C ALA A 139 -48.04 -19.80 16.23
N GLY A 140 -46.84 -19.49 16.69
CA GLY A 140 -46.29 -18.14 16.61
C GLY A 140 -46.65 -17.26 17.81
N LYS A 141 -47.31 -17.77 18.83
CA LYS A 141 -47.64 -17.02 20.06
C LYS A 141 -46.40 -16.92 20.93
N SER A 142 -45.98 -15.68 21.26
CA SER A 142 -44.78 -15.39 22.02
C SER A 142 -45.07 -15.04 23.49
N SER A 143 -44.09 -15.29 24.32
CA SER A 143 -44.02 -14.79 25.71
C SER A 143 -42.55 -14.53 26.06
N VAL A 144 -42.28 -13.53 26.89
CA VAL A 144 -40.94 -13.31 27.42
C VAL A 144 -40.63 -14.47 28.37
N LEU A 145 -39.56 -15.21 28.08
CA LEU A 145 -39.03 -16.27 28.92
C LEU A 145 -38.11 -15.72 30.00
N PHE A 146 -37.22 -14.80 29.60
CA PHE A 146 -36.24 -14.22 30.50
C PHE A 146 -35.80 -12.83 29.96
N ASP A 147 -35.62 -11.89 30.88
CA ASP A 147 -35.18 -10.52 30.63
C ASP A 147 -33.93 -10.25 31.47
N PRO A 148 -32.71 -10.46 30.93
CA PRO A 148 -31.45 -10.16 31.62
C PRO A 148 -31.20 -8.66 31.69
N PRO A 149 -30.39 -8.18 32.65
CA PRO A 149 -30.00 -6.77 32.70
C PRO A 149 -29.01 -6.34 31.60
N ASP A 150 -28.58 -7.27 30.76
CA ASP A 150 -27.60 -7.05 29.69
C ASP A 150 -28.31 -6.65 28.37
N LYS A 151 -27.78 -5.68 27.65
CA LYS A 151 -28.42 -5.09 26.46
C LYS A 151 -28.43 -5.99 25.23
N TYR A 152 -27.44 -6.87 25.12
CA TYR A 152 -27.22 -7.68 23.92
C TYR A 152 -27.22 -9.16 24.27
N ILE A 153 -27.92 -9.97 23.52
CA ILE A 153 -27.89 -11.43 23.62
C ILE A 153 -27.41 -11.95 22.26
N TRP A 154 -26.19 -12.48 22.23
CA TRP A 154 -25.51 -12.88 21.01
C TRP A 154 -25.70 -14.34 20.63
N GLY A 155 -25.86 -15.23 21.61
CA GLY A 155 -25.91 -16.66 21.38
C GLY A 155 -26.91 -17.37 22.31
N LEU A 156 -27.59 -18.40 21.79
CA LEU A 156 -28.46 -19.28 22.51
C LEU A 156 -28.06 -20.75 22.30
N ALA A 157 -28.16 -21.55 23.37
CA ALA A 157 -28.09 -23.01 23.24
C ALA A 157 -29.14 -23.62 24.22
N ALA A 158 -29.85 -24.67 23.79
CA ALA A 158 -30.84 -25.34 24.60
C ALA A 158 -30.43 -26.80 24.87
N ASP A 159 -30.54 -27.26 26.12
CA ASP A 159 -30.24 -28.63 26.50
C ASP A 159 -31.48 -29.56 26.34
N LYS A 160 -31.23 -30.85 26.47
CA LYS A 160 -32.30 -31.86 26.40
C LYS A 160 -33.31 -31.79 27.57
N ALA A 161 -32.96 -31.09 28.68
CA ALA A 161 -33.87 -30.87 29.81
C ALA A 161 -34.73 -29.61 29.60
N GLY A 162 -34.51 -28.86 28.53
CA GLY A 162 -35.24 -27.64 28.19
C GLY A 162 -34.64 -26.39 28.87
N ASN A 163 -33.47 -26.48 29.50
CA ASN A 163 -32.78 -25.28 29.94
C ASN A 163 -32.20 -24.54 28.73
N VAL A 164 -32.23 -23.22 28.77
CA VAL A 164 -31.65 -22.34 27.78
C VAL A 164 -30.41 -21.67 28.36
N PHE A 165 -29.32 -21.72 27.62
CA PHE A 165 -28.11 -20.94 27.90
C PHE A 165 -28.08 -19.74 26.98
N ALA A 166 -27.79 -18.57 27.55
CA ALA A 166 -27.71 -17.30 26.82
C ALA A 166 -26.36 -16.63 27.04
N ALA A 167 -25.67 -16.31 25.93
CA ALA A 167 -24.42 -15.54 25.92
C ALA A 167 -24.74 -14.06 25.72
N THR A 168 -24.24 -13.20 26.62
CA THR A 168 -24.60 -11.77 26.64
C THR A 168 -23.40 -10.85 26.40
N GLY A 169 -23.71 -9.60 26.01
CA GLY A 169 -22.77 -8.52 25.85
C GLY A 169 -22.43 -7.74 27.11
N ASP A 170 -21.60 -6.71 26.96
CA ASP A 170 -21.18 -5.73 27.99
C ASP A 170 -20.35 -6.26 29.15
N LYS A 171 -20.61 -7.46 29.63
CA LYS A 171 -19.89 -8.09 30.77
C LYS A 171 -19.51 -9.54 30.52
N GLY A 172 -19.82 -10.06 29.32
CA GLY A 172 -19.51 -11.44 28.96
C GLY A 172 -20.14 -12.46 29.90
N VAL A 173 -21.42 -12.30 30.26
CA VAL A 173 -22.15 -13.21 31.16
C VAL A 173 -22.82 -14.31 30.33
N VAL A 174 -22.77 -15.53 30.85
CA VAL A 174 -23.56 -16.67 30.38
C VAL A 174 -24.61 -16.98 31.40
N TYR A 175 -25.89 -16.90 31.04
CA TYR A 175 -27.02 -17.27 31.89
C TYR A 175 -27.46 -18.70 31.60
N LYS A 176 -27.96 -19.38 32.65
CA LYS A 176 -28.73 -20.59 32.54
C LYS A 176 -30.17 -20.29 32.96
N ILE A 177 -31.11 -20.56 32.10
CA ILE A 177 -32.53 -20.27 32.26
C ILE A 177 -33.29 -21.61 32.27
N THR A 178 -34.04 -21.87 33.31
CA THR A 178 -34.87 -23.06 33.41
C THR A 178 -36.15 -22.95 32.55
N PRO A 179 -36.86 -24.06 32.26
CA PRO A 179 -38.05 -24.01 31.41
C PRO A 179 -39.19 -23.14 31.97
N ASP A 180 -39.20 -22.88 33.29
CA ASP A 180 -40.14 -21.98 33.99
C ASP A 180 -39.70 -20.51 33.99
N GLY A 181 -38.62 -20.17 33.28
CA GLY A 181 -38.13 -18.80 33.08
C GLY A 181 -37.22 -18.26 34.19
N LYS A 182 -36.80 -19.07 35.14
CA LYS A 182 -35.86 -18.64 36.18
C LYS A 182 -34.43 -18.64 35.63
N GLY A 183 -33.85 -17.44 35.44
CA GLY A 183 -32.46 -17.25 35.01
C GLY A 183 -31.51 -17.10 36.20
N SER A 184 -30.32 -17.66 36.04
CA SER A 184 -29.18 -17.47 36.94
C SER A 184 -27.88 -17.34 36.18
N VAL A 185 -26.90 -16.62 36.74
CA VAL A 185 -25.56 -16.54 36.17
C VAL A 185 -24.92 -17.92 36.22
N PHE A 186 -24.62 -18.50 35.09
CA PHE A 186 -23.95 -19.79 34.97
C PHE A 186 -22.43 -19.61 34.96
N TYR A 187 -21.94 -18.59 34.19
CA TYR A 187 -20.53 -18.25 34.17
C TYR A 187 -20.35 -16.79 33.74
N GLN A 188 -19.30 -16.14 34.26
CA GLN A 188 -18.84 -14.82 33.84
C GLN A 188 -17.46 -14.93 33.26
N THR A 189 -17.32 -14.66 31.94
CA THR A 189 -16.10 -14.88 31.18
C THR A 189 -14.98 -13.90 31.50
N LYS A 190 -15.31 -12.75 32.09
CA LYS A 190 -14.40 -11.60 32.33
C LYS A 190 -13.84 -11.00 31.02
N THR A 191 -14.59 -11.16 29.93
CA THR A 191 -14.33 -10.54 28.63
C THR A 191 -15.43 -9.53 28.35
N THR A 192 -15.31 -8.74 27.26
CA THR A 192 -16.35 -7.75 26.92
C THR A 192 -17.65 -8.44 26.53
N HIS A 193 -17.59 -9.45 25.66
CA HIS A 193 -18.77 -10.18 25.20
C HIS A 193 -18.54 -11.70 25.28
N ALA A 194 -19.59 -12.44 25.68
CA ALA A 194 -19.76 -13.82 25.31
C ALA A 194 -20.58 -13.84 24.01
N ILE A 195 -20.06 -14.43 22.93
CA ILE A 195 -20.62 -14.31 21.58
C ILE A 195 -21.32 -15.58 21.12
N SER A 196 -20.66 -16.72 21.21
CA SER A 196 -21.13 -17.95 20.64
C SER A 196 -21.22 -19.07 21.64
N LEU A 197 -22.23 -19.93 21.47
CA LEU A 197 -22.51 -21.09 22.33
C LEU A 197 -22.67 -22.36 21.50
N ALA A 198 -22.17 -23.47 22.02
CA ALA A 198 -22.50 -24.81 21.52
C ALA A 198 -22.54 -25.81 22.70
N LEU A 199 -23.44 -26.80 22.62
CA LEU A 199 -23.54 -27.87 23.62
C LEU A 199 -22.91 -29.15 23.11
N GLU A 200 -21.96 -29.71 23.85
CA GLU A 200 -21.40 -31.03 23.58
C GLU A 200 -22.39 -32.13 23.95
N SER A 201 -22.24 -33.30 23.40
CA SER A 201 -23.16 -34.44 23.63
C SER A 201 -23.16 -34.93 25.08
N ASP A 202 -22.09 -34.71 25.83
CA ASP A 202 -21.91 -35.02 27.24
C ASP A 202 -22.45 -33.93 28.17
N GLY A 203 -22.95 -32.84 27.65
CA GLY A 203 -23.56 -31.73 28.37
C GLY A 203 -22.63 -30.59 28.76
N HIS A 204 -21.36 -30.62 28.35
CA HIS A 204 -20.48 -29.45 28.48
C HIS A 204 -20.95 -28.31 27.58
N LEU A 205 -20.82 -27.08 28.03
CA LEU A 205 -21.12 -25.88 27.27
C LEU A 205 -19.84 -25.24 26.75
N LEU A 206 -19.75 -25.07 25.47
CA LEU A 206 -18.70 -24.30 24.79
C LEU A 206 -19.12 -22.84 24.73
N VAL A 207 -18.22 -21.94 25.06
CA VAL A 207 -18.44 -20.48 25.07
C VAL A 207 -17.29 -19.78 24.31
N GLY A 208 -17.62 -19.16 23.20
CA GLY A 208 -16.73 -18.28 22.46
C GLY A 208 -16.90 -16.82 22.92
N THR A 209 -15.80 -16.09 23.03
CA THR A 209 -15.78 -14.72 23.55
C THR A 209 -15.14 -13.72 22.60
N GLU A 210 -15.36 -12.44 22.90
CA GLU A 210 -14.69 -11.30 22.25
C GLU A 210 -13.88 -10.49 23.26
N SER A 211 -12.72 -10.02 22.81
CA SER A 211 -11.82 -9.13 23.52
C SER A 211 -11.39 -9.64 24.92
N PRO A 212 -10.61 -10.71 24.97
CA PRO A 212 -10.00 -11.48 23.88
C PRO A 212 -10.89 -12.61 23.33
N GLY A 213 -10.54 -13.09 22.12
CA GLY A 213 -11.18 -14.25 21.49
C GLY A 213 -10.73 -15.57 22.09
N ARG A 214 -11.45 -16.08 23.08
CA ARG A 214 -11.20 -17.35 23.78
C ARG A 214 -12.33 -18.33 23.59
N LEU A 215 -12.00 -19.60 23.60
CA LEU A 215 -12.95 -20.68 23.66
C LEU A 215 -12.84 -21.37 25.04
N PHE A 216 -13.93 -21.31 25.78
CA PHE A 216 -14.09 -21.98 27.05
C PHE A 216 -14.95 -23.25 26.90
N ARG A 217 -14.62 -24.29 27.64
CA ARG A 217 -15.48 -25.44 27.92
C ARG A 217 -15.92 -25.35 29.36
N LEU A 218 -17.22 -25.31 29.61
CA LEU A 218 -17.82 -25.28 30.96
C LEU A 218 -18.43 -26.63 31.32
N ASP A 219 -18.14 -27.16 32.51
CA ASP A 219 -18.79 -28.35 33.01
C ASP A 219 -20.25 -28.06 33.46
N SER A 220 -20.97 -29.08 33.88
CA SER A 220 -22.37 -28.97 34.34
C SER A 220 -22.58 -27.99 35.51
N ASN A 221 -21.52 -27.63 36.21
CA ASN A 221 -21.52 -26.69 37.35
C ASN A 221 -21.02 -25.30 36.95
N GLY A 222 -20.69 -25.08 35.66
CA GLY A 222 -20.15 -23.81 35.16
C GLY A 222 -18.66 -23.60 35.41
N LYS A 223 -17.90 -24.65 35.79
CA LYS A 223 -16.44 -24.54 35.95
C LYS A 223 -15.75 -24.47 34.60
N PRO A 224 -14.95 -23.42 34.34
CA PRO A 224 -14.35 -23.19 33.05
C PRO A 224 -13.02 -23.95 32.84
N PHE A 225 -12.79 -24.37 31.62
CA PHE A 225 -11.50 -24.76 31.08
C PHE A 225 -11.30 -24.07 29.73
N VAL A 226 -10.14 -23.44 29.51
CA VAL A 226 -9.81 -22.78 28.22
C VAL A 226 -9.30 -23.81 27.22
N LEU A 227 -10.04 -24.01 26.12
CA LEU A 227 -9.63 -24.89 25.03
C LEU A 227 -8.73 -24.17 24.02
N LEU A 228 -8.98 -22.88 23.77
CA LEU A 228 -8.24 -22.08 22.81
C LEU A 228 -8.11 -20.64 23.31
N ASP A 229 -6.89 -20.11 23.34
CA ASP A 229 -6.59 -18.68 23.46
C ASP A 229 -6.14 -18.20 22.09
N SER A 230 -7.04 -17.59 21.34
CA SER A 230 -6.86 -17.25 19.92
C SER A 230 -6.09 -15.93 19.78
N PRO A 231 -5.23 -15.76 18.77
CA PRO A 231 -4.66 -14.46 18.42
C PRO A 231 -5.68 -13.50 17.78
N TYR A 232 -6.89 -13.97 17.48
CA TYR A 232 -7.99 -13.16 16.97
C TYR A 232 -8.79 -12.56 18.12
N ASN A 233 -9.52 -11.48 17.84
CA ASN A 233 -10.26 -10.77 18.87
C ASN A 233 -11.53 -11.48 19.32
N GLU A 234 -12.14 -12.29 18.43
CA GLU A 234 -13.47 -12.86 18.63
C GLU A 234 -13.54 -14.30 18.15
N ILE A 235 -14.24 -15.15 18.91
CA ILE A 235 -14.72 -16.47 18.46
C ILE A 235 -16.19 -16.31 18.05
N HIS A 236 -16.40 -16.04 16.77
CA HIS A 236 -17.68 -15.62 16.22
C HIS A 236 -18.73 -16.74 16.20
N THR A 237 -18.37 -17.94 15.78
CA THR A 237 -19.28 -19.08 15.75
C THR A 237 -18.61 -20.38 16.15
N LEU A 238 -19.42 -21.31 16.67
CA LEU A 238 -19.00 -22.64 17.08
C LEU A 238 -19.92 -23.69 16.45
N LYS A 239 -19.34 -24.74 15.90
CA LYS A 239 -20.07 -25.92 15.41
C LYS A 239 -19.42 -27.18 15.95
N ILE A 240 -20.22 -28.23 16.18
CA ILE A 240 -19.73 -29.55 16.61
C ILE A 240 -20.24 -30.57 15.58
N ASP A 241 -19.36 -31.41 15.08
CA ASP A 241 -19.75 -32.48 14.17
C ASP A 241 -20.24 -33.73 14.92
N SER A 242 -20.72 -34.72 14.17
CA SER A 242 -21.20 -35.99 14.73
C SER A 242 -20.12 -36.85 15.40
N LYS A 243 -18.82 -36.51 15.20
CA LYS A 243 -17.67 -37.18 15.83
C LYS A 243 -17.18 -36.43 17.08
N GLY A 244 -17.81 -35.31 17.42
CA GLY A 244 -17.42 -34.47 18.54
C GLY A 244 -16.27 -33.50 18.25
N LEU A 245 -15.84 -33.36 16.97
CA LEU A 245 -14.88 -32.31 16.59
C LEU A 245 -15.54 -30.96 16.65
N ILE A 246 -14.84 -30.01 17.27
CA ILE A 246 -15.30 -28.63 17.44
C ILE A 246 -14.66 -27.79 16.33
N TYR A 247 -15.48 -26.96 15.69
CA TYR A 247 -15.02 -25.98 14.71
C TYR A 247 -15.34 -24.58 15.22
N ALA A 248 -14.33 -23.72 15.25
CA ALA A 248 -14.45 -22.35 15.73
C ALA A 248 -14.01 -21.37 14.63
N ALA A 249 -14.93 -20.50 14.24
CA ALA A 249 -14.59 -19.35 13.40
C ALA A 249 -14.12 -18.18 14.27
N ALA A 250 -12.93 -17.70 14.02
CA ALA A 250 -12.32 -16.60 14.74
C ALA A 250 -12.10 -15.40 13.81
N VAL A 251 -12.42 -14.18 14.27
CA VAL A 251 -12.28 -12.96 13.50
C VAL A 251 -11.42 -11.93 14.24
N SER A 252 -10.62 -11.19 13.49
CA SER A 252 -10.00 -9.98 13.99
C SER A 252 -11.06 -8.91 13.97
N GLY A 253 -11.36 -8.31 15.11
CA GLY A 253 -12.21 -7.11 15.16
C GLY A 253 -11.67 -6.09 14.15
N ALA A 254 -12.53 -5.36 13.49
CA ALA A 254 -12.12 -4.23 12.70
C ALA A 254 -11.24 -3.37 13.60
N GLY A 255 -9.93 -3.30 13.32
CA GLY A 255 -8.98 -2.47 14.02
C GLY A 255 -9.32 -1.00 13.76
N GLY A 256 -10.47 -0.59 14.25
CA GLY A 256 -10.81 0.80 14.43
C GLY A 256 -9.93 1.29 15.56
N SER A 257 -8.98 2.18 15.27
CA SER A 257 -8.53 3.14 16.25
C SER A 257 -9.77 3.93 16.68
N ASN A 258 -10.50 3.40 17.64
CA ASN A 258 -11.50 4.15 18.40
C ASN A 258 -10.75 5.14 19.31
N THR A 259 -10.09 6.10 18.72
CA THR A 259 -9.99 7.41 19.30
C THR A 259 -11.32 8.08 18.96
N PRO A 260 -12.20 8.33 19.96
CA PRO A 260 -13.39 9.14 19.73
C PRO A 260 -12.90 10.47 19.10
N PRO A 261 -13.59 11.04 18.12
CA PRO A 261 -13.26 12.38 17.68
C PRO A 261 -13.30 13.30 18.89
N PRO A 262 -12.31 14.21 19.07
CA PRO A 262 -12.33 15.14 20.18
C PRO A 262 -13.65 15.94 20.12
N PRO A 263 -14.29 16.18 21.25
CA PRO A 263 -15.52 16.98 21.28
C PRO A 263 -15.23 18.33 20.62
N PRO A 264 -16.21 18.91 19.90
CA PRO A 264 -16.03 20.22 19.29
C PRO A 264 -15.66 21.23 20.36
N SER A 265 -14.47 21.81 20.25
CA SER A 265 -14.01 22.87 21.14
C SER A 265 -14.88 24.11 20.92
N THR A 266 -15.71 24.44 21.89
CA THR A 266 -16.26 25.79 22.03
C THR A 266 -15.11 26.75 22.26
N GLY A 267 -14.99 27.74 21.38
CA GLY A 267 -13.85 28.63 21.30
C GLY A 267 -13.59 29.46 22.55
N GLU A 268 -12.33 29.42 22.97
CA GLU A 268 -11.69 30.49 23.73
C GLU A 268 -10.36 30.85 23.04
N PRO A 269 -9.93 32.13 23.06
CA PRO A 269 -8.82 32.57 22.22
C PRO A 269 -7.47 32.08 22.73
N ALA A 270 -6.65 31.54 21.82
CA ALA A 270 -5.34 30.99 22.08
C ALA A 270 -4.31 32.06 22.54
N GLN A 271 -3.66 31.78 23.67
CA GLN A 271 -2.39 32.42 24.03
C GLN A 271 -1.22 31.75 23.28
N PRO A 272 -0.14 32.49 22.92
CA PRO A 272 0.95 31.95 22.15
C PRO A 272 1.82 30.98 22.98
N ALA A 273 2.03 29.79 22.43
CA ALA A 273 2.87 28.76 23.00
C ALA A 273 4.37 29.11 22.81
N THR A 274 5.10 29.24 23.90
CA THR A 274 6.55 29.27 23.95
C THR A 274 7.12 27.88 23.70
N ALA A 275 7.89 27.70 22.61
CA ALA A 275 8.59 26.47 22.32
C ALA A 275 9.81 26.31 23.25
N THR A 276 9.78 25.30 24.10
CA THR A 276 10.95 24.87 24.88
C THR A 276 11.68 23.80 24.08
N VAL A 277 12.90 24.10 23.65
CA VAL A 277 13.83 23.15 23.02
C VAL A 277 14.60 22.46 24.15
N SER A 278 14.35 21.17 24.36
CA SER A 278 15.18 20.34 25.24
C SER A 278 16.23 19.59 24.38
N VAL A 279 17.49 19.95 24.60
CA VAL A 279 18.64 19.22 24.06
C VAL A 279 19.05 18.17 25.07
N SER A 280 18.88 16.88 24.73
CA SER A 280 19.48 15.79 25.49
C SER A 280 20.74 15.29 24.77
N THR A 281 21.88 15.51 25.42
CA THR A 281 23.16 14.90 25.06
C THR A 281 23.30 13.59 25.82
N GLU A 282 23.20 12.47 25.14
CA GLU A 282 23.70 11.20 25.66
C GLU A 282 24.92 10.75 24.83
N ILE A 283 26.05 10.68 25.52
CA ILE A 283 27.27 10.05 25.03
C ILE A 283 27.22 8.59 25.46
N THR A 284 27.09 7.66 24.52
CA THR A 284 27.23 6.24 24.81
C THR A 284 28.55 5.72 24.23
N ALA A 285 29.41 5.25 25.13
CA ALA A 285 30.67 4.62 24.80
C ALA A 285 30.42 3.24 24.15
N ILE A 286 31.04 3.01 22.99
CA ILE A 286 31.01 1.72 22.28
C ILE A 286 32.15 0.86 22.84
N ALA A 287 31.80 -0.24 23.50
CA ALA A 287 32.72 -1.33 23.78
C ALA A 287 32.75 -2.29 22.58
N VAL A 288 33.92 -2.43 21.99
CA VAL A 288 34.17 -3.41 20.92
C VAL A 288 34.33 -4.79 21.59
N VAL A 289 33.45 -5.74 21.24
CA VAL A 289 33.62 -7.17 21.56
C VAL A 289 33.79 -7.91 20.23
N GLU A 290 34.96 -8.49 20.03
CA GLU A 290 35.23 -9.42 18.92
C GLU A 290 34.47 -10.74 19.13
N PRO A 291 33.79 -11.28 18.08
CA PRO A 291 33.22 -12.64 18.14
C PRO A 291 34.24 -13.68 17.68
N PRO A 292 34.18 -14.89 18.24
CA PRO A 292 35.07 -16.00 17.86
C PRO A 292 34.67 -16.63 16.50
N PRO A 293 35.58 -17.31 15.79
CA PRO A 293 35.30 -17.82 14.45
C PRO A 293 34.38 -19.06 14.49
N GLN A 294 33.28 -18.97 13.73
CA GLN A 294 32.39 -20.13 13.51
C GLN A 294 32.75 -20.84 12.22
N THR A 295 33.02 -22.12 12.37
CA THR A 295 33.17 -23.11 11.32
C THR A 295 31.81 -23.40 10.65
N GLY A 296 31.80 -23.45 9.31
CA GLY A 296 30.60 -23.58 8.50
C GLY A 296 29.81 -24.88 8.72
N ALA A 297 28.52 -24.72 8.87
CA ALA A 297 27.50 -25.71 8.56
C ALA A 297 26.46 -25.05 7.68
N ALA A 298 26.24 -25.63 6.49
CA ALA A 298 25.22 -25.17 5.56
C ALA A 298 23.84 -25.40 6.17
N THR A 299 23.20 -24.33 6.62
CA THR A 299 21.79 -24.33 6.99
C THR A 299 20.97 -23.98 5.74
N MET A 300 20.12 -24.92 5.33
CA MET A 300 19.06 -24.66 4.35
C MET A 300 18.19 -23.50 4.87
N SER A 301 18.14 -22.42 4.12
CA SER A 301 17.29 -21.28 4.40
C SER A 301 15.82 -21.72 4.37
N ALA A 302 15.14 -21.64 5.51
CA ALA A 302 13.70 -21.65 5.53
C ALA A 302 13.20 -20.42 4.73
N PRO A 303 12.07 -20.52 3.99
CA PRO A 303 11.57 -19.39 3.23
C PRO A 303 11.28 -18.23 4.17
N GLU A 304 11.80 -17.06 3.83
CA GLU A 304 11.54 -15.79 4.52
C GLU A 304 10.04 -15.62 4.73
N ARG A 305 9.61 -15.60 5.99
CA ARG A 305 8.27 -15.14 6.37
C ARG A 305 8.23 -13.65 6.08
N THR A 306 7.68 -13.29 4.95
CA THR A 306 7.31 -11.91 4.64
C THR A 306 6.44 -11.36 5.76
N ASN A 307 6.79 -10.18 6.25
CA ASN A 307 6.12 -9.43 7.30
C ASN A 307 4.63 -9.28 6.97
N THR A 308 3.79 -10.11 7.61
CA THR A 308 2.37 -10.22 7.31
C THR A 308 1.60 -9.46 8.37
N GLY A 309 0.86 -8.43 7.96
CA GLY A 309 -0.17 -7.82 8.80
C GLY A 309 -1.15 -8.89 9.35
N PRO A 310 -1.90 -8.58 10.42
CA PRO A 310 -2.82 -9.53 11.03
C PRO A 310 -3.84 -10.04 9.98
N SER A 311 -4.13 -11.36 9.99
CA SER A 311 -5.18 -11.92 9.14
C SER A 311 -6.56 -11.48 9.63
N ALA A 312 -7.52 -11.31 8.68
CA ALA A 312 -8.88 -10.88 9.00
C ALA A 312 -9.65 -11.94 9.80
N GLY A 313 -9.32 -13.23 9.59
CA GLY A 313 -9.93 -14.30 10.35
C GLY A 313 -9.33 -15.68 10.06
N GLY A 314 -9.76 -16.67 10.84
CA GLY A 314 -9.36 -18.05 10.71
C GLY A 314 -10.40 -19.05 11.23
N VAL A 315 -10.28 -20.28 10.83
CA VAL A 315 -11.11 -21.39 11.30
C VAL A 315 -10.22 -22.43 11.97
N TYR A 316 -10.54 -22.75 13.21
CA TYR A 316 -9.90 -23.79 14.00
C TYR A 316 -10.72 -25.06 13.99
N ARG A 317 -10.06 -26.20 13.97
CA ARG A 317 -10.61 -27.52 14.26
C ARG A 317 -9.99 -28.01 15.56
N ILE A 318 -10.82 -28.42 16.52
CA ILE A 318 -10.39 -28.82 17.87
C ILE A 318 -10.94 -30.20 18.14
N THR A 319 -10.08 -31.13 18.55
CA THR A 319 -10.46 -32.48 18.93
C THR A 319 -11.11 -32.51 20.33
N PRO A 320 -11.89 -33.55 20.69
CA PRO A 320 -12.51 -33.66 22.01
C PRO A 320 -11.49 -33.60 23.18
N ASP A 321 -10.27 -34.04 22.98
CA ASP A 321 -9.16 -33.99 23.94
C ASP A 321 -8.45 -32.63 23.98
N GLY A 322 -8.86 -31.66 23.15
CA GLY A 322 -8.40 -30.27 23.20
C GLY A 322 -7.24 -29.92 22.28
N VAL A 323 -6.77 -30.84 21.41
CA VAL A 323 -5.77 -30.51 20.40
C VAL A 323 -6.43 -29.71 19.27
N TRP A 324 -5.81 -28.62 18.84
CA TRP A 324 -6.36 -27.74 17.84
C TRP A 324 -5.41 -27.52 16.64
N ASP A 325 -6.00 -27.35 15.46
CA ASP A 325 -5.36 -26.96 14.21
C ASP A 325 -6.04 -25.73 13.63
N LEU A 326 -5.23 -24.79 13.06
CA LEU A 326 -5.77 -23.73 12.21
C LEU A 326 -5.93 -24.29 10.80
N ILE A 327 -7.15 -24.63 10.40
CA ILE A 327 -7.43 -25.31 9.14
C ILE A 327 -7.68 -24.34 7.97
N TRP A 328 -7.93 -23.06 8.25
CA TRP A 328 -8.08 -22.01 7.24
C TRP A 328 -7.78 -20.65 7.84
N SER A 329 -7.21 -19.74 7.05
CA SER A 329 -7.04 -18.33 7.41
C SER A 329 -7.07 -17.45 6.18
N SER A 330 -7.58 -16.22 6.31
CA SER A 330 -7.62 -15.23 5.25
C SER A 330 -7.20 -13.85 5.78
N ARG A 331 -6.56 -13.06 4.91
CA ARG A 331 -6.23 -11.66 5.21
C ARG A 331 -7.36 -10.70 4.86
N GLU A 332 -8.26 -11.12 3.98
CA GLU A 332 -9.33 -10.29 3.43
C GLU A 332 -10.70 -10.69 3.94
N ASP A 333 -10.89 -11.98 4.22
CA ASP A 333 -12.20 -12.55 4.52
C ASP A 333 -12.31 -12.95 5.99
N SER A 334 -13.38 -12.49 6.65
CA SER A 334 -13.73 -12.85 8.01
C SER A 334 -14.74 -14.00 7.99
N PRO A 335 -14.50 -15.15 8.64
CA PRO A 335 -15.43 -16.25 8.69
C PRO A 335 -16.59 -15.93 9.66
N TYR A 336 -17.84 -16.01 9.18
CA TYR A 336 -19.02 -15.71 9.97
C TYR A 336 -19.77 -16.98 10.40
N ASP A 337 -19.88 -17.96 9.54
CA ASP A 337 -20.50 -19.24 9.93
C ASP A 337 -19.82 -20.43 9.26
N ILE A 338 -20.04 -21.61 9.82
CA ILE A 338 -19.44 -22.87 9.42
C ILE A 338 -20.54 -23.92 9.26
N ALA A 339 -20.44 -24.76 8.23
CA ALA A 339 -21.22 -25.97 8.14
C ALA A 339 -20.30 -27.17 7.83
N VAL A 340 -20.46 -28.27 8.59
CA VAL A 340 -19.66 -29.48 8.39
C VAL A 340 -20.46 -30.48 7.56
N GLU A 341 -19.84 -30.95 6.47
CA GLU A 341 -20.42 -31.96 5.60
C GLU A 341 -20.17 -33.39 6.16
N PRO A 342 -20.96 -34.41 5.83
CA PRO A 342 -20.83 -35.77 6.40
C PRO A 342 -19.51 -36.44 6.06
N ASP A 343 -18.89 -36.05 4.95
CA ASP A 343 -17.60 -36.52 4.48
C ASP A 343 -16.41 -35.84 5.18
N GLY A 344 -16.71 -34.87 6.09
CA GLY A 344 -15.71 -34.13 6.85
C GLY A 344 -15.22 -32.85 6.18
N ASN A 345 -15.73 -32.51 5.00
CA ASN A 345 -15.47 -31.20 4.40
C ASN A 345 -16.10 -30.09 5.23
N VAL A 346 -15.52 -28.89 5.17
CA VAL A 346 -15.98 -27.74 5.94
C VAL A 346 -16.35 -26.60 5.01
N LEU A 347 -17.58 -26.13 5.09
CA LEU A 347 -18.02 -24.90 4.44
C LEU A 347 -17.80 -23.73 5.39
N VAL A 348 -17.27 -22.63 4.84
CA VAL A 348 -17.00 -21.39 5.57
C VAL A 348 -17.70 -20.24 4.87
N ALA A 349 -18.67 -19.64 5.52
CA ALA A 349 -19.32 -18.40 5.08
C ALA A 349 -18.52 -17.20 5.52
N THR A 350 -18.45 -16.15 4.69
CA THR A 350 -17.65 -14.97 5.01
C THR A 350 -18.44 -13.68 4.99
N GLY A 351 -17.98 -12.72 5.80
CA GLY A 351 -18.52 -11.38 5.91
C GLY A 351 -18.03 -10.39 4.86
N ASN A 352 -17.19 -10.83 3.93
CA ASN A 352 -16.65 -9.93 2.89
C ASN A 352 -17.02 -10.43 1.50
N LYS A 353 -17.76 -9.61 0.76
CA LYS A 353 -18.21 -9.90 -0.61
C LYS A 353 -19.00 -11.23 -0.77
N GLY A 354 -19.65 -11.70 0.30
CA GLY A 354 -20.56 -12.84 0.25
C GLY A 354 -19.96 -14.16 -0.23
N LYS A 355 -18.72 -14.47 0.11
CA LYS A 355 -18.02 -15.67 -0.35
C LYS A 355 -18.34 -16.89 0.52
N ILE A 356 -18.41 -18.06 -0.10
CA ILE A 356 -18.47 -19.36 0.58
C ILE A 356 -17.30 -20.21 0.10
N TYR A 357 -16.47 -20.63 1.05
CA TYR A 357 -15.36 -21.55 0.79
C TYR A 357 -15.74 -22.98 1.21
N ARG A 358 -15.21 -23.97 0.51
CA ARG A 358 -15.22 -25.37 0.92
C ARG A 358 -13.79 -25.82 1.13
N LEU A 359 -13.50 -26.35 2.30
CA LEU A 359 -12.20 -26.92 2.66
C LEU A 359 -12.27 -28.44 2.45
N THR A 360 -11.42 -28.97 1.57
CA THR A 360 -11.43 -30.40 1.18
C THR A 360 -10.01 -30.97 1.17
N GLY A 361 -9.88 -32.29 1.34
CA GLY A 361 -8.60 -32.98 1.27
C GLY A 361 -7.86 -33.07 2.59
N ASP A 362 -6.65 -33.66 2.54
CA ASP A 362 -5.72 -33.76 3.67
C ASP A 362 -4.29 -33.53 3.13
N PRO A 363 -3.65 -32.38 3.43
CA PRO A 363 -4.18 -31.24 4.19
C PRO A 363 -5.35 -30.54 3.49
N LEU A 364 -6.21 -29.90 4.29
CA LEU A 364 -7.40 -29.20 3.79
C LEU A 364 -6.99 -28.05 2.86
N GLN A 365 -7.59 -28.02 1.66
CA GLN A 365 -7.38 -26.97 0.65
C GLN A 365 -8.67 -26.19 0.45
N PRO A 366 -8.62 -24.83 0.44
CA PRO A 366 -9.79 -24.01 0.21
C PRO A 366 -10.16 -24.00 -1.28
N THR A 367 -11.45 -24.05 -1.55
CA THR A 367 -12.06 -23.77 -2.86
C THR A 367 -13.13 -22.72 -2.65
N LEU A 368 -13.06 -21.58 -3.31
CA LEU A 368 -14.17 -20.64 -3.38
C LEU A 368 -15.28 -21.30 -4.19
N VAL A 369 -16.35 -21.72 -3.51
CA VAL A 369 -17.46 -22.48 -4.12
C VAL A 369 -18.40 -21.58 -4.88
N THR A 370 -18.75 -20.44 -4.27
CA THR A 370 -19.65 -19.45 -4.84
C THR A 370 -19.47 -18.09 -4.17
N ARG A 371 -19.95 -17.05 -4.84
CA ARG A 371 -20.09 -15.71 -4.30
C ARG A 371 -21.55 -15.27 -4.42
N ALA A 372 -22.19 -15.00 -3.30
CA ALA A 372 -23.54 -14.44 -3.28
C ALA A 372 -23.54 -12.98 -3.77
N THR A 373 -24.63 -12.57 -4.41
CA THR A 373 -24.88 -11.15 -4.78
C THR A 373 -25.29 -10.36 -3.53
N ALA A 374 -24.45 -10.40 -2.49
CA ALA A 374 -24.66 -9.75 -1.20
C ALA A 374 -23.30 -9.42 -0.58
N GLN A 375 -23.30 -8.52 0.37
CA GLN A 375 -22.03 -8.15 1.06
C GLN A 375 -21.55 -9.26 2.00
N GLN A 376 -22.49 -9.98 2.65
CA GLN A 376 -22.16 -10.95 3.69
C GLN A 376 -23.01 -12.21 3.53
N VAL A 377 -22.42 -13.35 3.84
CA VAL A 377 -23.13 -14.60 4.15
C VAL A 377 -23.07 -14.78 5.66
N THR A 378 -24.22 -14.73 6.33
CA THR A 378 -24.31 -14.60 7.78
C THR A 378 -24.54 -15.92 8.50
N ALA A 379 -25.28 -16.85 7.90
CA ALA A 379 -25.48 -18.18 8.46
C ALA A 379 -25.54 -19.27 7.37
N LEU A 380 -25.09 -20.45 7.73
CA LEU A 380 -25.15 -21.69 6.94
C LEU A 380 -25.98 -22.73 7.69
N VAL A 381 -26.98 -23.27 7.05
CA VAL A 381 -27.77 -24.37 7.57
C VAL A 381 -27.80 -25.53 6.56
N ARG A 382 -27.64 -26.73 7.07
CA ARG A 382 -27.73 -27.93 6.29
C ARG A 382 -28.95 -28.72 6.72
N ASP A 383 -29.81 -29.07 5.79
CA ASP A 383 -30.98 -29.87 6.06
C ASP A 383 -30.67 -31.40 6.13
N ASN A 384 -31.69 -32.21 6.48
CA ASN A 384 -31.55 -33.66 6.59
C ASN A 384 -31.23 -34.34 5.24
N GLU A 385 -31.47 -33.67 4.13
CA GLU A 385 -31.18 -34.17 2.75
C GLU A 385 -29.77 -33.74 2.30
N GLY A 386 -29.03 -33.06 3.18
CA GLY A 386 -27.66 -32.56 2.90
C GLY A 386 -27.62 -31.31 2.05
N ARG A 387 -28.75 -30.66 1.77
CA ARG A 387 -28.77 -29.38 1.02
C ARG A 387 -28.32 -28.25 1.93
N VAL A 388 -27.48 -27.39 1.39
CA VAL A 388 -26.96 -26.20 2.09
C VAL A 388 -27.82 -25.00 1.71
N THR A 389 -28.38 -24.36 2.73
CA THR A 389 -29.11 -23.10 2.61
C THR A 389 -28.38 -22.05 3.46
N PHE A 390 -28.30 -20.82 2.98
CA PHE A 390 -27.60 -19.75 3.64
C PHE A 390 -28.36 -18.44 3.61
N SER A 391 -28.18 -17.65 4.65
CA SER A 391 -28.70 -16.28 4.74
C SER A 391 -27.64 -15.26 4.37
N THR A 392 -28.10 -14.10 3.89
CA THR A 392 -27.23 -12.99 3.50
C THR A 392 -27.65 -11.69 4.15
N SER A 393 -26.73 -10.71 4.13
CA SER A 393 -26.99 -9.33 4.51
C SER A 393 -26.51 -8.37 3.43
N ASN A 394 -27.25 -7.28 3.24
CA ASN A 394 -27.06 -6.30 2.18
C ASN A 394 -26.98 -6.94 0.75
N PRO A 395 -28.11 -7.43 0.21
CA PRO A 395 -29.46 -7.53 0.79
C PRO A 395 -29.71 -8.82 1.60
N GLY A 396 -30.77 -8.81 2.41
CA GLY A 396 -31.24 -9.96 3.19
C GLY A 396 -32.02 -10.96 2.33
N LYS A 397 -31.36 -12.06 1.98
CA LYS A 397 -31.95 -13.17 1.19
C LYS A 397 -31.61 -14.51 1.80
N VAL A 398 -32.50 -15.49 1.55
CA VAL A 398 -32.22 -16.89 1.84
C VAL A 398 -32.03 -17.60 0.52
N LEU A 399 -30.82 -18.14 0.35
CA LEU A 399 -30.39 -18.78 -0.88
C LEU A 399 -30.05 -20.25 -0.61
N ARG A 400 -30.25 -21.11 -1.61
CA ARG A 400 -29.86 -22.51 -1.54
C ARG A 400 -28.77 -22.81 -2.54
N LEU A 401 -27.74 -23.51 -2.08
CA LEU A 401 -26.65 -24.00 -2.91
C LEU A 401 -27.06 -25.29 -3.60
N SER A 402 -26.93 -25.35 -4.92
CA SER A 402 -27.20 -26.58 -5.68
C SER A 402 -26.20 -27.67 -5.31
N GLN A 403 -26.65 -28.92 -5.30
CA GLN A 403 -25.78 -30.08 -5.10
C GLN A 403 -25.03 -30.50 -6.38
N ILE A 404 -25.48 -30.00 -7.54
CA ILE A 404 -24.87 -30.27 -8.84
C ILE A 404 -24.24 -29.00 -9.41
N ARG A 405 -23.24 -29.19 -10.26
CA ARG A 405 -22.62 -28.08 -10.99
C ARG A 405 -23.63 -27.48 -11.97
N ALA A 406 -23.50 -26.18 -12.15
CA ALA A 406 -24.23 -25.45 -13.18
C ALA A 406 -23.76 -25.85 -14.58
N ASP A 407 -24.64 -25.77 -15.56
CA ASP A 407 -24.31 -26.05 -16.96
C ASP A 407 -23.50 -24.91 -17.59
N HIS A 408 -23.60 -23.72 -17.06
CA HIS A 408 -22.84 -22.54 -17.48
C HIS A 408 -22.53 -21.64 -16.30
N GLY A 409 -21.44 -20.90 -16.42
CA GLY A 409 -21.02 -19.90 -15.44
C GLY A 409 -20.24 -18.78 -16.08
N THR A 410 -20.23 -17.62 -15.43
CA THR A 410 -19.58 -16.41 -15.91
C THR A 410 -18.58 -15.91 -14.90
N TYR A 411 -17.39 -15.57 -15.37
CA TYR A 411 -16.39 -14.81 -14.63
C TYR A 411 -16.21 -13.44 -15.26
N THR A 412 -16.31 -12.39 -14.46
CA THR A 412 -16.01 -11.02 -14.88
C THR A 412 -14.79 -10.54 -14.10
N SER A 413 -13.70 -10.20 -14.81
CA SER A 413 -12.46 -9.79 -14.17
C SER A 413 -12.60 -8.48 -13.40
N ASP A 414 -11.68 -8.23 -12.48
CA ASP A 414 -11.45 -6.86 -12.00
C ASP A 414 -11.11 -5.93 -13.18
N VAL A 415 -11.21 -4.63 -12.96
CA VAL A 415 -10.90 -3.61 -13.95
C VAL A 415 -9.40 -3.31 -13.94
N ARG A 416 -8.73 -3.53 -15.09
CA ARG A 416 -7.33 -3.14 -15.24
C ARG A 416 -7.21 -1.67 -15.56
N ASP A 417 -6.51 -0.91 -14.73
CA ASP A 417 -6.08 0.45 -15.01
C ASP A 417 -4.72 0.43 -15.72
N ALA A 418 -4.69 0.91 -16.95
CA ALA A 418 -3.44 1.12 -17.70
C ALA A 418 -2.78 2.47 -17.38
N GLN A 419 -3.32 3.23 -16.41
CA GLN A 419 -2.91 4.56 -15.95
C GLN A 419 -3.16 5.66 -16.99
N THR A 420 -2.96 5.38 -18.27
CA THR A 420 -3.23 6.28 -19.39
C THR A 420 -4.05 5.57 -20.45
N ILE A 421 -4.49 6.29 -21.48
CA ILE A 421 -5.12 5.63 -22.64
C ILE A 421 -4.10 4.66 -23.25
N ALA A 422 -4.49 3.39 -23.35
CA ALA A 422 -3.66 2.32 -23.86
C ALA A 422 -4.14 1.80 -25.22
N THR A 423 -3.21 1.25 -25.97
CA THR A 423 -3.50 0.38 -27.12
C THR A 423 -3.49 -1.05 -26.61
N TRP A 424 -4.58 -1.76 -26.86
CA TRP A 424 -4.72 -3.16 -26.50
C TRP A 424 -4.02 -4.05 -27.52
N GLY A 425 -3.23 -5.01 -27.05
CA GLY A 425 -2.53 -5.99 -27.87
C GLY A 425 -3.34 -7.28 -28.03
N ALA A 426 -2.73 -8.42 -27.76
CA ALA A 426 -3.41 -9.72 -27.82
C ALA A 426 -3.86 -10.18 -26.45
N ILE A 427 -5.01 -10.86 -26.39
CA ILE A 427 -5.46 -11.65 -25.24
C ILE A 427 -5.25 -13.13 -25.51
N ARG A 428 -4.70 -13.86 -24.57
CA ARG A 428 -4.47 -15.30 -24.60
C ARG A 428 -4.91 -15.93 -23.28
N TRP A 429 -5.31 -17.21 -23.36
CA TRP A 429 -5.72 -17.95 -22.15
C TRP A 429 -5.32 -19.42 -22.25
N GLN A 430 -5.14 -20.02 -21.07
CA GLN A 430 -4.88 -21.44 -20.94
C GLN A 430 -6.11 -22.10 -20.31
N ALA A 431 -6.61 -23.15 -20.94
CA ALA A 431 -7.77 -23.88 -20.47
C ALA A 431 -7.72 -25.35 -20.88
N GLY A 432 -8.11 -26.23 -19.95
CA GLY A 432 -8.51 -27.60 -20.27
C GLY A 432 -9.99 -27.59 -20.73
N VAL A 433 -10.24 -28.02 -21.95
CA VAL A 433 -11.59 -28.00 -22.55
C VAL A 433 -11.97 -29.42 -22.97
N PRO A 434 -12.59 -30.21 -22.08
CA PRO A 434 -13.14 -31.55 -22.44
C PRO A 434 -14.12 -31.47 -23.60
N GLN A 435 -14.34 -32.63 -24.27
CA GLN A 435 -15.19 -32.69 -25.43
C GLN A 435 -16.63 -32.22 -25.12
N GLY A 436 -17.15 -31.31 -25.92
CA GLY A 436 -18.49 -30.73 -25.76
C GLY A 436 -18.54 -29.56 -24.79
N THR A 437 -17.44 -29.26 -24.04
CA THR A 437 -17.37 -28.08 -23.18
C THR A 437 -16.79 -26.87 -23.92
N ARG A 438 -16.92 -25.65 -23.36
CA ARG A 438 -16.48 -24.43 -24.02
C ARG A 438 -15.99 -23.41 -23.01
N VAL A 439 -14.99 -22.63 -23.43
CA VAL A 439 -14.52 -21.38 -22.76
C VAL A 439 -14.54 -20.26 -23.79
N GLU A 440 -15.28 -19.19 -23.51
CA GLU A 440 -15.44 -18.03 -24.37
C GLU A 440 -14.93 -16.80 -23.63
N ILE A 441 -13.99 -16.06 -24.24
CA ILE A 441 -13.41 -14.84 -23.65
C ILE A 441 -13.86 -13.64 -24.46
N SER A 442 -14.31 -12.58 -23.79
CA SER A 442 -14.69 -11.28 -24.37
C SER A 442 -14.06 -10.16 -23.57
N THR A 443 -13.89 -8.99 -24.18
CA THR A 443 -13.38 -7.80 -23.50
C THR A 443 -14.28 -6.60 -23.69
N ARG A 444 -14.17 -5.62 -22.80
CA ARG A 444 -14.71 -4.26 -22.95
C ARG A 444 -13.73 -3.26 -22.37
N SER A 445 -13.84 -1.99 -22.78
CA SER A 445 -12.96 -0.93 -22.34
C SER A 445 -13.70 0.37 -22.10
N GLY A 446 -13.14 1.24 -21.25
CA GLY A 446 -13.73 2.52 -20.88
C GLY A 446 -12.72 3.48 -20.27
N ASN A 447 -13.18 4.70 -19.96
CA ASN A 447 -12.35 5.75 -19.38
C ASN A 447 -12.78 6.12 -17.94
N THR A 448 -13.80 5.46 -17.40
CA THR A 448 -14.23 5.55 -16.00
C THR A 448 -13.74 4.32 -15.24
N ARG A 449 -13.37 4.48 -13.95
CA ARG A 449 -12.85 3.39 -13.13
C ARG A 449 -13.90 2.30 -12.86
N THR A 450 -15.14 2.72 -12.67
CA THR A 450 -16.28 1.81 -12.52
C THR A 450 -16.99 1.66 -13.86
N PRO A 451 -17.16 0.45 -14.37
CA PRO A 451 -17.90 0.22 -15.62
C PRO A 451 -19.34 0.76 -15.53
N ASP A 452 -19.71 1.58 -16.51
CA ASP A 452 -21.01 2.20 -16.65
C ASP A 452 -21.46 2.15 -18.13
N GLU A 453 -22.53 2.84 -18.47
CA GLU A 453 -23.10 2.92 -19.81
C GLU A 453 -22.16 3.61 -20.84
N THR A 454 -21.09 4.28 -20.39
CA THR A 454 -20.12 4.94 -21.28
C THR A 454 -19.00 4.01 -21.73
N TRP A 455 -18.93 2.79 -21.16
CA TRP A 455 -18.00 1.78 -21.60
C TRP A 455 -18.44 1.19 -22.93
N SER A 456 -17.50 0.62 -23.69
CA SER A 456 -17.83 -0.17 -24.87
C SER A 456 -18.67 -1.39 -24.50
N ASP A 457 -19.47 -1.87 -25.45
CA ASP A 457 -20.08 -3.19 -25.35
C ASP A 457 -19.01 -4.28 -25.23
N TRP A 458 -19.40 -5.44 -24.71
CA TRP A 458 -18.57 -6.63 -24.74
C TRP A 458 -18.33 -7.05 -26.21
N THR A 459 -17.08 -7.33 -26.54
CA THR A 459 -16.75 -7.89 -27.86
C THR A 459 -17.41 -9.24 -28.07
N SER A 460 -17.55 -9.66 -29.33
CA SER A 460 -17.79 -11.06 -29.63
C SER A 460 -16.68 -11.93 -29.03
N PRO A 461 -16.97 -13.18 -28.64
CA PRO A 461 -15.96 -14.07 -28.08
C PRO A 461 -14.77 -14.27 -29.02
N TYR A 462 -13.58 -14.23 -28.47
CA TYR A 462 -12.34 -14.46 -29.20
C TYR A 462 -12.19 -15.95 -29.55
N SER A 463 -11.68 -16.25 -30.76
CA SER A 463 -11.59 -17.60 -31.29
C SER A 463 -10.25 -18.30 -31.03
N LEU A 464 -9.16 -17.55 -30.95
CA LEU A 464 -7.79 -18.10 -30.83
C LEU A 464 -7.26 -17.94 -29.41
N ARG A 465 -7.18 -19.04 -28.67
CA ARG A 465 -6.72 -19.04 -27.27
C ARG A 465 -5.22 -18.72 -27.14
N GLU A 466 -4.42 -19.01 -28.16
CA GLU A 466 -2.98 -18.76 -28.21
C GLU A 466 -2.66 -17.26 -28.38
N GLY A 467 -3.63 -16.45 -28.81
CA GLY A 467 -3.51 -15.00 -28.94
C GLY A 467 -4.47 -14.42 -29.96
N SER A 468 -5.55 -13.80 -29.48
CA SER A 468 -6.48 -13.01 -30.32
C SER A 468 -6.21 -11.52 -30.14
N PRO A 469 -6.12 -10.71 -31.20
CA PRO A 469 -6.07 -9.26 -31.07
C PRO A 469 -7.30 -8.74 -30.32
N ILE A 470 -7.10 -7.92 -29.29
CA ILE A 470 -8.18 -7.29 -28.55
C ILE A 470 -8.83 -6.24 -29.44
N SER A 471 -10.14 -6.37 -29.67
CA SER A 471 -10.93 -5.49 -30.54
C SER A 471 -11.65 -4.36 -29.79
N SER A 472 -11.58 -4.33 -28.46
CA SER A 472 -12.12 -3.22 -27.65
C SER A 472 -11.44 -1.90 -28.01
N PRO A 473 -12.15 -0.75 -28.00
CA PRO A 473 -11.59 0.57 -28.27
C PRO A 473 -10.41 0.91 -27.36
N ARG A 474 -9.52 1.80 -27.82
CA ARG A 474 -8.45 2.37 -26.99
C ARG A 474 -9.05 3.15 -25.84
N ALA A 475 -8.64 2.83 -24.61
CA ALA A 475 -9.12 3.46 -23.40
C ALA A 475 -8.09 3.29 -22.27
N ARG A 476 -8.36 3.91 -21.11
CA ARG A 476 -7.54 3.75 -19.90
C ARG A 476 -7.79 2.42 -19.20
N TYR A 477 -9.04 1.94 -19.22
CA TYR A 477 -9.44 0.75 -18.48
C TYR A 477 -9.87 -0.38 -19.40
N LEU A 478 -9.49 -1.61 -19.02
CA LEU A 478 -9.88 -2.85 -19.70
C LEU A 478 -10.50 -3.82 -18.69
N GLN A 479 -11.52 -4.53 -19.12
CA GLN A 479 -12.12 -5.64 -18.39
C GLN A 479 -12.36 -6.80 -19.35
N TRP A 480 -12.14 -8.03 -18.89
CA TRP A 480 -12.46 -9.23 -19.65
C TRP A 480 -13.49 -10.10 -18.93
N ARG A 481 -14.20 -10.88 -19.68
CA ARG A 481 -15.20 -11.84 -19.20
C ARG A 481 -14.94 -13.20 -19.81
N ALA A 482 -15.03 -14.24 -18.98
CA ALA A 482 -15.03 -15.64 -19.42
C ALA A 482 -16.40 -16.26 -19.19
N VAL A 483 -16.93 -16.93 -20.20
CA VAL A 483 -18.13 -17.78 -20.09
C VAL A 483 -17.69 -19.23 -20.26
N LEU A 484 -17.96 -20.05 -19.23
CA LEU A 484 -17.67 -21.46 -19.21
C LEU A 484 -18.97 -22.24 -19.43
N THR A 485 -18.99 -23.18 -20.38
CA THR A 485 -20.12 -24.04 -20.64
C THR A 485 -19.73 -25.49 -20.47
N GLY A 486 -20.46 -26.23 -19.65
CA GLY A 486 -20.29 -27.66 -19.39
C GLY A 486 -21.05 -28.54 -20.38
N SER A 487 -20.76 -29.82 -20.35
CA SER A 487 -21.47 -30.83 -21.14
C SER A 487 -21.46 -32.18 -20.43
N LYS A 488 -22.61 -32.79 -20.26
CA LYS A 488 -22.79 -34.17 -19.73
C LYS A 488 -22.02 -34.42 -18.39
N GLY A 489 -21.94 -33.40 -17.51
CA GLY A 489 -21.22 -33.50 -16.24
C GLY A 489 -19.75 -33.12 -16.32
N ASP A 490 -19.17 -32.99 -17.50
CA ASP A 490 -17.82 -32.44 -17.69
C ASP A 490 -17.83 -30.91 -17.63
N ALA A 491 -16.79 -30.34 -17.07
CA ALA A 491 -16.60 -28.89 -16.95
C ALA A 491 -15.25 -28.47 -17.51
N PRO A 492 -15.18 -27.33 -18.21
CA PRO A 492 -13.91 -26.77 -18.60
C PRO A 492 -13.15 -26.20 -17.38
N LEU A 493 -11.84 -26.09 -17.52
CA LEU A 493 -10.94 -25.59 -16.48
C LEU A 493 -10.10 -24.46 -17.05
N LEU A 494 -10.36 -23.23 -16.66
CA LEU A 494 -9.58 -22.05 -17.06
C LEU A 494 -8.47 -21.79 -16.02
N THR A 495 -7.22 -21.76 -16.46
CA THR A 495 -6.06 -21.65 -15.56
C THR A 495 -5.36 -20.31 -15.62
N SER A 496 -5.41 -19.60 -16.74
CA SER A 496 -4.84 -18.26 -16.85
C SER A 496 -5.44 -17.47 -18.01
N VAL A 497 -5.47 -16.15 -17.84
CA VAL A 497 -5.77 -15.18 -18.90
C VAL A 497 -4.70 -14.10 -18.87
N THR A 498 -4.12 -13.76 -20.03
CA THR A 498 -3.11 -12.72 -20.17
C THR A 498 -3.52 -11.76 -21.29
N ALA A 499 -3.65 -10.48 -20.98
CA ALA A 499 -3.85 -9.40 -21.92
C ALA A 499 -2.59 -8.54 -22.04
N ALA A 500 -2.11 -8.33 -23.26
CA ALA A 500 -1.02 -7.42 -23.55
C ALA A 500 -1.57 -6.02 -23.82
N TYR A 501 -0.90 -4.99 -23.36
CA TYR A 501 -1.26 -3.59 -23.65
C TYR A 501 -0.05 -2.68 -23.65
N LEU A 502 -0.19 -1.55 -24.33
CA LEU A 502 0.82 -0.51 -24.41
C LEU A 502 0.18 0.82 -23.97
N PRO A 503 0.50 1.35 -22.77
CA PRO A 503 0.08 2.67 -22.36
C PRO A 503 0.58 3.74 -23.33
N ARG A 504 -0.18 4.82 -23.51
CA ARG A 504 0.30 5.98 -24.27
C ARG A 504 1.47 6.61 -23.52
N ASN A 505 2.56 6.88 -24.26
CA ASN A 505 3.67 7.62 -23.70
C ASN A 505 3.27 9.05 -23.35
N ILE A 506 3.60 9.50 -22.14
CA ILE A 506 3.40 10.85 -21.60
C ILE A 506 4.77 11.48 -21.43
N ARG A 507 4.84 12.77 -21.78
CA ARG A 507 6.07 13.54 -21.67
C ARG A 507 6.57 13.62 -20.23
N PRO A 508 7.86 13.31 -19.96
CA PRO A 508 8.46 13.54 -18.67
C PRO A 508 8.47 15.04 -18.30
N GLU A 509 8.40 15.34 -17.04
CA GLU A 509 8.40 16.70 -16.51
C GLU A 509 9.59 16.90 -15.57
N VAL A 510 10.39 17.95 -15.82
CA VAL A 510 11.37 18.44 -14.84
C VAL A 510 10.65 19.40 -13.91
N VAL A 511 10.46 18.99 -12.65
CA VAL A 511 9.64 19.72 -11.67
C VAL A 511 10.39 20.88 -11.01
N SER A 512 11.68 20.69 -10.74
CA SER A 512 12.51 21.71 -10.09
C SER A 512 13.98 21.55 -10.42
N ILE A 513 14.71 22.67 -10.43
CA ILE A 513 16.17 22.70 -10.49
C ILE A 513 16.68 23.50 -9.30
N ASN A 514 17.55 22.90 -8.49
CA ASN A 514 18.18 23.54 -7.33
C ASN A 514 19.64 23.83 -7.63
N ILE A 515 20.07 25.06 -7.36
CA ILE A 515 21.44 25.52 -7.45
C ILE A 515 22.05 25.47 -6.06
N ASN A 516 23.06 24.63 -5.87
CA ASN A 516 23.70 24.51 -4.57
C ASN A 516 24.68 25.67 -4.35
N PRO A 517 24.99 26.05 -3.09
CA PRO A 517 25.96 27.07 -2.80
C PRO A 517 27.33 26.77 -3.46
N PRO A 518 28.08 27.79 -3.94
CA PRO A 518 29.36 27.59 -4.60
C PRO A 518 30.33 26.74 -3.79
N GLY A 519 31.00 25.82 -4.47
CA GLY A 519 31.93 24.86 -3.86
C GLY A 519 31.25 23.68 -3.14
N THR A 520 29.92 23.62 -3.09
CA THR A 520 29.23 22.47 -2.50
C THR A 520 29.20 21.33 -3.47
N VAL A 521 29.82 20.19 -3.12
CA VAL A 521 29.76 18.93 -3.88
C VAL A 521 29.40 17.79 -2.96
N PHE A 522 28.94 16.69 -3.56
CA PHE A 522 28.50 15.50 -2.82
C PHE A 522 29.40 14.31 -3.17
N GLN A 523 29.95 13.67 -2.15
CA GLN A 523 30.72 12.43 -2.31
C GLN A 523 29.80 11.23 -2.16
N ARG A 524 29.78 10.35 -3.15
CA ARG A 524 29.06 9.08 -3.06
C ARG A 524 29.72 8.18 -2.01
N PRO A 525 28.93 7.44 -1.21
CA PRO A 525 29.49 6.37 -0.38
C PRO A 525 30.04 5.27 -1.31
N PHE A 526 31.29 4.86 -1.05
CA PHE A 526 31.96 3.83 -1.86
C PHE A 526 32.42 2.68 -0.96
N PRO A 527 32.23 1.43 -1.43
CA PRO A 527 32.69 0.25 -0.69
C PRO A 527 34.21 0.05 -0.74
N THR A 528 34.86 0.44 -1.83
CA THR A 528 36.32 0.31 -2.05
C THR A 528 36.76 1.26 -3.17
N GLY A 529 37.70 2.17 -2.93
CA GLY A 529 38.27 3.09 -3.94
C GLY A 529 38.33 4.53 -3.49
N ASP A 530 38.79 5.42 -4.40
CA ASP A 530 38.84 6.85 -4.14
C ASP A 530 37.47 7.49 -4.11
N PRO A 531 37.27 8.58 -3.34
CA PRO A 531 35.99 9.28 -3.26
C PRO A 531 35.58 9.89 -4.60
N GLU A 532 34.46 9.45 -5.17
CA GLU A 532 33.88 10.02 -6.38
C GLU A 532 32.92 11.17 -6.04
N ILE A 533 33.00 12.26 -6.81
CA ILE A 533 32.04 13.37 -6.72
C ILE A 533 30.83 13.03 -7.61
N ALA A 534 29.65 12.98 -7.00
CA ALA A 534 28.42 12.72 -7.70
C ALA A 534 28.19 13.76 -8.82
N GLY A 535 27.99 13.29 -10.04
CA GLY A 535 27.69 14.14 -11.21
C GLY A 535 28.87 14.83 -11.87
N PHE A 536 30.12 14.64 -11.39
CA PHE A 536 31.30 15.29 -11.97
C PHE A 536 31.94 14.48 -13.10
N ASP A 537 32.23 13.20 -12.88
CA ASP A 537 32.82 12.32 -13.89
C ASP A 537 31.72 11.63 -14.70
N GLY A 538 31.97 11.42 -15.99
CA GLY A 538 31.04 10.76 -16.89
C GLY A 538 30.73 9.34 -16.39
N ASP A 539 29.46 8.99 -16.36
CA ASP A 539 29.02 7.65 -16.00
C ASP A 539 29.70 6.61 -16.92
N VAL A 540 30.44 5.70 -16.32
CA VAL A 540 30.98 4.53 -17.04
C VAL A 540 29.79 3.62 -17.38
N PRO A 541 29.46 3.37 -18.67
CA PRO A 541 28.36 2.48 -19.04
C PRO A 541 28.58 1.09 -18.43
N GLY A 542 27.67 0.65 -17.56
CA GLY A 542 27.65 -0.71 -17.01
C GLY A 542 27.67 -0.84 -15.48
N ARG A 543 27.72 0.26 -14.70
CA ARG A 543 27.74 0.20 -13.22
C ARG A 543 26.43 0.56 -12.51
N ASN A 544 25.40 0.93 -13.24
CA ASN A 544 24.12 1.28 -12.64
C ASN A 544 23.22 0.05 -12.55
N ASN A 545 23.13 -0.55 -11.36
CA ASN A 545 22.04 -1.45 -11.03
C ASN A 545 20.96 -0.58 -10.34
N PRO A 546 19.87 -0.21 -11.03
CA PRO A 546 18.79 0.55 -10.39
C PRO A 546 18.06 -0.38 -9.43
N GLN A 547 18.13 -0.05 -8.15
CA GLN A 547 17.28 -0.70 -7.14
C GLN A 547 15.85 -0.15 -7.33
N PRO A 548 14.84 -0.98 -7.63
CA PRO A 548 13.47 -0.50 -7.83
C PRO A 548 12.86 -0.10 -6.49
N GLY A 549 12.34 1.12 -6.43
CA GLY A 549 11.35 1.53 -5.45
C GLY A 549 11.88 2.21 -4.19
N GLY A 550 12.11 3.53 -4.28
CA GLY A 550 12.23 4.39 -3.12
C GLY A 550 11.92 5.83 -3.51
N THR A 551 10.80 6.36 -3.02
CA THR A 551 10.40 7.77 -3.11
C THR A 551 11.25 8.63 -2.16
N THR A 552 12.54 8.77 -2.43
CA THR A 552 13.41 9.75 -1.75
C THR A 552 14.35 10.30 -2.81
N GLY A 553 14.50 11.63 -2.85
CA GLY A 553 15.36 12.32 -3.79
C GLY A 553 16.79 11.74 -3.87
N PRO A 554 17.65 12.25 -4.77
CA PRO A 554 18.95 11.64 -5.07
C PRO A 554 19.72 11.36 -3.77
N ASN A 555 20.19 10.12 -3.60
CA ASN A 555 21.07 9.75 -2.48
C ASN A 555 22.44 10.36 -2.75
N VAL A 556 22.56 11.66 -2.48
CA VAL A 556 23.69 12.49 -2.86
C VAL A 556 24.96 12.26 -2.01
N GLY A 557 24.91 11.45 -0.97
CA GLY A 557 26.07 11.13 -0.13
C GLY A 557 26.54 12.29 0.78
N ARG A 558 27.82 12.28 1.18
CA ARG A 558 28.40 13.28 2.11
C ARG A 558 28.68 14.60 1.42
N ARG A 559 28.20 15.69 1.99
CA ARG A 559 28.50 17.05 1.52
C ARG A 559 29.94 17.43 1.87
N VAL A 560 30.70 17.91 0.87
CA VAL A 560 32.05 18.42 1.01
C VAL A 560 32.22 19.75 0.26
N TYR A 561 33.26 20.51 0.56
CA TYR A 561 33.56 21.75 -0.13
C TYR A 561 34.72 21.57 -1.12
N GLN A 562 34.54 22.02 -2.37
CA GLN A 562 35.59 22.06 -3.39
C GLN A 562 35.44 23.33 -4.21
N LYS A 563 36.44 24.21 -4.11
CA LYS A 563 36.47 25.52 -4.79
C LYS A 563 36.36 25.36 -6.32
N GLY A 564 35.62 26.27 -6.96
CA GLY A 564 35.47 26.35 -8.40
C GLY A 564 34.39 25.42 -8.97
N LEU A 565 33.79 24.54 -8.15
CA LEU A 565 32.72 23.66 -8.56
C LEU A 565 31.34 24.21 -8.16
N LEU A 566 30.37 24.08 -9.03
CA LEU A 566 28.98 24.41 -8.79
C LEU A 566 28.10 23.18 -9.08
N THR A 567 27.30 22.81 -8.10
CA THR A 567 26.44 21.62 -8.19
C THR A 567 24.99 22.01 -8.44
N PHE A 568 24.38 21.37 -9.41
CA PHE A 568 22.96 21.46 -9.72
C PHE A 568 22.31 20.12 -9.45
N THR A 569 21.14 20.15 -8.81
CA THR A 569 20.29 18.98 -8.62
C THR A 569 18.90 19.31 -9.13
N TRP A 570 18.19 18.31 -9.64
CA TRP A 570 16.83 18.50 -10.10
C TRP A 570 15.94 17.36 -9.63
N ARG A 571 14.65 17.50 -9.85
CA ARG A 571 13.68 16.45 -9.71
C ARG A 571 12.89 16.37 -11.02
N ALA A 572 12.76 15.16 -11.52
CA ALA A 572 11.90 14.87 -12.65
C ALA A 572 10.92 13.77 -12.31
N GLN A 573 9.81 13.75 -13.02
CA GLN A 573 8.77 12.72 -12.88
C GLN A 573 8.27 12.32 -14.25
N ASP A 574 7.83 11.07 -14.33
CA ASP A 574 7.20 10.48 -15.50
C ASP A 574 5.99 9.66 -15.07
N GLU A 575 4.82 9.97 -15.64
CA GLU A 575 3.57 9.28 -15.27
C GLU A 575 3.54 7.82 -15.73
N ASN A 576 4.28 7.47 -16.79
CA ASN A 576 4.44 6.09 -17.24
C ASN A 576 5.44 5.32 -16.37
N ARG A 577 6.21 6.01 -15.52
CA ARG A 577 7.34 5.49 -14.75
C ARG A 577 8.47 4.99 -15.64
N ASP A 578 8.68 5.68 -16.75
CA ASP A 578 9.76 5.38 -17.66
C ASP A 578 11.11 5.74 -17.04
N GLN A 579 12.15 5.04 -17.46
CA GLN A 579 13.51 5.39 -17.10
C GLN A 579 13.89 6.68 -17.84
N LEU A 580 14.40 7.67 -17.09
CA LEU A 580 14.77 8.97 -17.63
C LEU A 580 16.28 9.09 -17.83
N VAL A 581 16.65 9.86 -18.83
CA VAL A 581 18.01 10.34 -19.07
C VAL A 581 17.96 11.84 -19.31
N TYR A 582 19.02 12.56 -18.92
CA TYR A 582 19.01 14.00 -18.88
C TYR A 582 20.12 14.61 -19.76
N ASP A 583 19.78 15.63 -20.54
CA ASP A 583 20.73 16.51 -21.20
C ASP A 583 20.74 17.86 -20.48
N VAL A 584 21.93 18.34 -20.12
CA VAL A 584 22.10 19.60 -19.39
C VAL A 584 22.79 20.61 -20.29
N PHE A 585 22.18 21.79 -20.36
CA PHE A 585 22.66 22.91 -21.18
C PHE A 585 22.82 24.15 -20.31
N TYR A 586 23.65 25.08 -20.78
CA TYR A 586 23.79 26.39 -20.17
C TYR A 586 23.84 27.49 -21.21
N ARG A 587 23.54 28.71 -20.82
CA ARG A 587 23.75 29.92 -21.60
C ARG A 587 24.03 31.09 -20.62
N ARG A 588 24.72 32.11 -21.15
CA ARG A 588 24.82 33.38 -20.43
C ARG A 588 23.47 34.11 -20.50
N GLU A 589 23.12 34.83 -19.46
CA GLU A 589 21.90 35.64 -19.47
C GLU A 589 21.96 36.66 -20.62
N GLY A 590 20.86 36.76 -21.39
CA GLY A 590 20.76 37.55 -22.60
C GLY A 590 21.22 36.86 -23.89
N GLU A 591 21.95 35.74 -23.83
CA GLU A 591 22.23 34.91 -25.02
C GLU A 591 20.99 34.06 -25.39
N THR A 592 20.84 33.79 -26.69
CA THR A 592 19.77 32.93 -27.20
C THR A 592 20.19 31.49 -27.44
N THR A 593 21.50 31.23 -27.57
CA THR A 593 22.05 29.94 -27.94
C THR A 593 22.43 29.12 -26.71
N TRP A 594 21.86 27.92 -26.61
CA TRP A 594 22.20 26.95 -25.59
C TRP A 594 23.48 26.18 -25.94
N LYS A 595 24.38 26.08 -24.98
CA LYS A 595 25.63 25.31 -25.08
C LYS A 595 25.46 24.01 -24.29
N PRO A 596 25.82 22.83 -24.80
CA PRO A 596 25.76 21.61 -24.03
C PRO A 596 26.79 21.65 -22.89
N LEU A 597 26.34 21.30 -21.67
CA LEU A 597 27.21 21.10 -20.51
C LEU A 597 27.54 19.61 -20.36
N LYS A 598 26.50 18.78 -20.30
CA LYS A 598 26.63 17.34 -20.19
C LYS A 598 25.44 16.66 -20.90
N LYS A 599 25.65 15.48 -21.47
CA LYS A 599 24.61 14.69 -22.15
C LYS A 599 24.51 13.32 -21.54
N ASP A 600 23.36 12.70 -21.74
CA ASP A 600 23.06 11.32 -21.33
C ASP A 600 23.33 11.07 -19.84
N VAL A 601 23.00 12.05 -18.99
CA VAL A 601 23.16 11.93 -17.53
C VAL A 601 22.04 11.05 -16.97
N ALA A 602 22.38 10.00 -16.23
CA ALA A 602 21.41 9.09 -15.64
C ALA A 602 20.89 9.58 -14.25
N ASP A 603 21.71 10.37 -13.56
CA ASP A 603 21.38 10.87 -12.20
C ASP A 603 20.79 12.29 -12.25
N GLU A 604 19.99 12.64 -11.26
CA GLU A 604 19.40 13.98 -11.10
C GLU A 604 20.38 15.00 -10.51
N ILE A 605 21.64 14.94 -10.90
CA ILE A 605 22.71 15.80 -10.42
C ILE A 605 23.78 16.01 -11.50
N VAL A 606 24.29 17.24 -11.56
CA VAL A 606 25.49 17.58 -12.36
C VAL A 606 26.37 18.53 -11.57
N VAL A 607 27.67 18.34 -11.67
CA VAL A 607 28.68 19.25 -11.15
C VAL A 607 29.39 19.91 -12.31
N TRP A 608 29.47 21.22 -12.27
CA TRP A 608 30.12 22.04 -13.28
C TRP A 608 31.38 22.71 -12.70
N ASP A 609 32.54 22.53 -13.36
CA ASP A 609 33.73 23.33 -13.11
C ASP A 609 33.56 24.71 -13.75
N THR A 610 33.14 25.67 -12.98
CA THR A 610 32.88 27.05 -13.42
C THR A 610 34.15 27.90 -13.61
N SER A 611 35.32 27.42 -13.20
CA SER A 611 36.57 28.10 -13.42
C SER A 611 36.97 28.24 -14.90
N SER A 612 36.36 27.40 -15.76
CA SER A 612 36.60 27.37 -17.18
C SER A 612 35.75 28.36 -18.02
N VAL A 613 34.84 29.11 -17.36
CA VAL A 613 33.93 30.04 -18.06
C VAL A 613 34.10 31.49 -17.52
N PRO A 614 33.85 32.52 -18.36
CA PRO A 614 33.91 33.90 -17.94
C PRO A 614 32.91 34.24 -16.83
N ASN A 615 33.28 35.18 -15.95
CA ASN A 615 32.37 35.74 -14.95
C ASN A 615 31.12 36.32 -15.58
N GLY A 616 29.98 36.20 -14.92
CA GLY A 616 28.69 36.73 -15.36
C GLY A 616 27.50 35.94 -14.86
N ARG A 617 26.31 36.32 -15.33
CA ARG A 617 25.06 35.61 -14.99
C ARG A 617 24.72 34.59 -16.04
N TYR A 618 24.32 33.40 -15.57
CA TYR A 618 24.04 32.24 -16.40
C TYR A 618 22.69 31.62 -16.04
N VAL A 619 22.14 30.85 -16.97
CA VAL A 619 20.94 30.05 -16.80
C VAL A 619 21.28 28.63 -17.23
N LEU A 620 20.85 27.65 -16.44
CA LEU A 620 20.95 26.22 -16.74
C LEU A 620 19.60 25.71 -17.27
N ARG A 621 19.64 24.78 -18.21
CA ARG A 621 18.46 24.07 -18.69
C ARG A 621 18.68 22.57 -18.60
N VAL A 622 17.73 21.87 -17.97
CA VAL A 622 17.70 20.41 -17.93
C VAL A 622 16.60 19.93 -18.85
N VAL A 623 16.94 18.99 -19.70
CA VAL A 623 16.02 18.30 -20.61
C VAL A 623 15.96 16.83 -20.19
N ALA A 624 14.85 16.39 -19.67
CA ALA A 624 14.57 14.99 -19.38
C ALA A 624 14.06 14.29 -20.65
N SER A 625 14.52 13.08 -20.91
CA SER A 625 14.06 12.22 -21.99
C SER A 625 13.72 10.83 -21.48
N ASP A 626 12.64 10.26 -21.95
CA ASP A 626 12.19 8.89 -21.67
C ASP A 626 12.73 7.85 -22.70
N SER A 627 13.72 8.27 -23.49
CA SER A 627 14.32 7.45 -24.54
C SER A 627 14.85 6.08 -24.11
N PRO A 628 15.32 5.85 -22.88
CA PRO A 628 15.72 4.51 -22.44
C PRO A 628 14.58 3.48 -22.42
N SER A 629 13.34 3.94 -22.20
CA SER A 629 12.14 3.08 -22.14
C SER A 629 11.32 3.09 -23.43
N ASN A 630 11.52 4.07 -24.30
CA ASN A 630 10.73 4.31 -25.49
C ASN A 630 11.55 4.27 -26.78
N ALA A 631 10.93 3.79 -27.85
CA ALA A 631 11.57 3.82 -29.17
C ALA A 631 11.83 5.28 -29.63
N PRO A 632 12.89 5.54 -30.39
CA PRO A 632 13.25 6.90 -30.84
C PRO A 632 12.12 7.70 -31.49
N ALA A 633 11.19 7.00 -32.16
CA ALA A 633 10.04 7.63 -32.83
C ALA A 633 8.91 8.02 -31.85
N THR A 634 8.91 7.50 -30.63
CA THR A 634 7.88 7.71 -29.63
C THR A 634 8.41 8.31 -28.34
N ALA A 635 9.73 8.38 -28.19
CA ALA A 635 10.37 9.03 -27.06
C ALA A 635 10.00 10.51 -27.00
N LEU A 636 9.74 11.00 -25.81
CA LEU A 636 9.34 12.36 -25.53
C LEU A 636 10.36 13.05 -24.62
N THR A 637 10.35 14.38 -24.64
CA THR A 637 11.23 15.17 -23.78
C THR A 637 10.49 16.28 -23.08
N GLY A 638 10.86 16.55 -21.83
CA GLY A 638 10.41 17.71 -21.06
C GLY A 638 11.60 18.53 -20.59
N ALA A 639 11.47 19.83 -20.46
CA ALA A 639 12.58 20.70 -20.10
C ALA A 639 12.16 21.78 -19.11
N LEU A 640 13.10 22.17 -18.24
CA LEU A 640 12.96 23.30 -17.32
C LEU A 640 14.26 24.13 -17.36
N GLU A 641 14.12 25.47 -17.21
CA GLU A 641 15.22 26.41 -17.02
C GLU A 641 15.34 26.78 -15.54
N SER A 642 16.56 26.91 -15.07
CA SER A 642 16.83 27.40 -13.70
C SER A 642 16.55 28.89 -13.57
N THR A 643 16.49 29.40 -12.35
CA THR A 643 16.73 30.82 -12.09
C THR A 643 18.15 31.20 -12.54
N ALA A 644 18.35 32.46 -12.88
CA ALA A 644 19.67 32.94 -13.21
C ALA A 644 20.59 32.92 -11.96
N PHE A 645 21.85 32.52 -12.16
CA PHE A 645 22.86 32.43 -11.12
C PHE A 645 24.16 33.08 -11.57
N ASP A 646 24.97 33.54 -10.59
CA ASP A 646 26.22 34.19 -10.85
C ASP A 646 27.39 33.20 -10.85
N ILE A 647 28.32 33.39 -11.78
CA ILE A 647 29.65 32.78 -11.80
C ILE A 647 30.66 33.90 -11.62
N ASP A 648 31.47 33.78 -10.61
CA ASP A 648 32.60 34.68 -10.34
C ASP A 648 33.83 33.88 -9.90
N ASN A 649 34.89 34.01 -10.65
CA ASN A 649 36.16 33.34 -10.42
C ASN A 649 37.26 34.36 -9.98
N THR A 650 36.87 35.62 -9.78
CA THR A 650 37.81 36.69 -9.46
C THR A 650 37.78 36.98 -7.96
N PRO A 651 38.91 36.88 -7.25
CA PRO A 651 38.97 37.25 -5.85
C PRO A 651 38.83 38.76 -5.65
N PRO A 652 38.23 39.21 -4.55
CA PRO A 652 38.19 40.64 -4.18
C PRO A 652 39.59 41.24 -4.03
N VAL A 653 39.73 42.51 -4.36
CA VAL A 653 40.99 43.24 -4.25
C VAL A 653 41.00 44.03 -2.93
N ILE A 654 42.02 43.81 -2.11
CA ILE A 654 42.23 44.53 -0.87
C ILE A 654 43.25 45.67 -1.11
N THR A 655 42.86 46.89 -0.83
CA THR A 655 43.71 48.08 -0.93
C THR A 655 43.86 48.75 0.44
N VAL A 656 45.05 48.72 1.01
CA VAL A 656 45.34 49.43 2.27
C VAL A 656 45.55 50.91 1.94
N THR A 657 44.64 51.74 2.42
CA THR A 657 44.61 53.18 2.12
C THR A 657 45.42 54.02 3.11
N SER A 658 45.52 53.62 4.37
CA SER A 658 46.35 54.24 5.35
C SER A 658 46.82 53.32 6.46
N VAL A 659 48.02 53.52 6.94
CA VAL A 659 48.59 52.84 8.12
C VAL A 659 49.13 53.90 9.05
N ASN A 660 48.56 53.99 10.24
CA ASN A 660 48.99 54.94 11.26
C ASN A 660 49.49 54.18 12.51
N ARG A 661 50.77 54.22 12.76
CA ARG A 661 51.42 53.57 13.90
C ARG A 661 51.81 54.58 14.92
N GLN A 662 51.24 54.55 16.10
CA GLN A 662 51.57 55.33 17.24
C GLN A 662 52.00 54.43 18.41
N SER A 663 52.68 54.99 19.45
CA SER A 663 53.11 54.18 20.57
C SER A 663 51.94 53.36 21.18
N GLY A 664 51.96 52.02 21.04
CA GLY A 664 50.96 51.14 21.57
C GLY A 664 49.63 51.06 20.78
N ARG A 665 49.54 51.63 19.54
CA ARG A 665 48.36 51.61 18.72
C ARG A 665 48.67 51.49 17.23
N LEU A 666 48.04 50.61 16.50
CA LEU A 666 48.12 50.53 15.05
C LEU A 666 46.71 50.70 14.48
N ALA A 667 46.48 51.70 13.67
CA ALA A 667 45.22 51.90 12.94
C ALA A 667 45.50 51.72 11.46
N ILE A 668 44.66 50.82 10.83
CA ILE A 668 44.76 50.48 9.43
C ILE A 668 43.40 50.74 8.79
N ALA A 669 43.39 51.61 7.77
CA ALA A 669 42.20 51.76 6.92
C ALA A 669 42.45 51.07 5.59
N PHE A 670 41.45 50.30 5.12
CA PHE A 670 41.55 49.61 3.84
C PHE A 670 40.18 49.50 3.16
N GLU A 671 40.20 49.30 1.88
CA GLU A 671 39.04 49.06 1.04
C GLU A 671 39.13 47.65 0.45
N VAL A 672 38.00 47.00 0.37
CA VAL A 672 37.85 45.73 -0.33
C VAL A 672 36.89 45.97 -1.46
N ARG A 673 37.32 45.68 -2.69
CA ARG A 673 36.52 45.84 -3.90
C ARG A 673 36.46 44.55 -4.68
N ASP A 674 35.26 44.22 -5.11
CA ASP A 674 35.00 43.16 -6.09
C ASP A 674 34.17 43.73 -7.26
N ASP A 675 34.51 43.35 -8.49
CA ASP A 675 33.83 43.90 -9.67
C ASP A 675 32.61 43.10 -10.08
N ASN A 676 32.42 41.87 -9.55
CA ASN A 676 31.39 40.92 -10.00
C ASN A 676 30.42 40.53 -8.88
N SER A 677 30.91 40.30 -7.67
CA SER A 677 30.12 39.86 -6.53
C SER A 677 30.29 40.78 -5.31
N ASN A 678 29.41 40.66 -4.32
CA ASN A 678 29.52 41.46 -3.10
C ASN A 678 30.61 40.90 -2.19
N VAL A 679 31.28 41.74 -1.46
CA VAL A 679 32.17 41.35 -0.38
C VAL A 679 31.33 40.76 0.73
N GLN A 680 31.62 39.53 1.14
CA GLN A 680 30.89 38.83 2.16
C GLN A 680 31.57 38.90 3.53
N LYS A 681 32.91 38.91 3.55
CA LYS A 681 33.69 38.81 4.79
C LYS A 681 35.07 39.41 4.65
N ALA A 682 35.50 40.14 5.66
CA ALA A 682 36.90 40.48 5.85
C ALA A 682 37.38 39.99 7.22
N GLU A 683 38.64 39.58 7.28
CA GLU A 683 39.28 39.05 8.49
C GLU A 683 40.72 39.51 8.54
N TYR A 684 41.28 39.63 9.76
CA TYR A 684 42.68 39.84 9.96
C TYR A 684 43.32 38.78 10.83
N SER A 685 44.58 38.61 10.70
CA SER A 685 45.41 37.79 11.58
C SER A 685 46.75 38.45 11.85
N LEU A 686 47.25 38.22 13.05
CA LEU A 686 48.63 38.50 13.38
C LEU A 686 49.44 37.25 13.05
N ASP A 687 50.44 37.40 12.17
CA ASP A 687 51.33 36.32 11.69
C ASP A 687 50.65 35.09 11.07
N GLY A 688 49.35 35.15 10.76
CA GLY A 688 48.61 34.06 10.08
C GLY A 688 48.08 32.95 11.00
N ASP A 689 48.20 33.08 12.33
CA ASP A 689 47.79 32.01 13.27
C ASP A 689 46.25 31.96 13.48
N ARG A 690 45.69 33.08 13.99
CA ARG A 690 44.25 33.18 14.28
C ARG A 690 43.58 34.26 13.46
N TRP A 691 42.45 33.95 12.87
CA TRP A 691 41.66 34.87 12.05
C TRP A 691 40.52 35.46 12.88
N GLN A 692 40.40 36.81 12.84
CA GLN A 692 39.33 37.56 13.50
C GLN A 692 38.55 38.36 12.46
N THR A 693 37.21 38.34 12.55
CA THR A 693 36.35 39.06 11.62
C THR A 693 36.44 40.57 11.85
N ILE A 694 36.44 41.31 10.75
CA ILE A 694 36.36 42.78 10.74
C ILE A 694 35.05 43.14 10.06
N TYR A 695 34.31 44.06 10.65
CA TYR A 695 33.08 44.59 10.07
C TYR A 695 33.41 45.86 9.27
N PRO A 696 32.72 46.14 8.15
CA PRO A 696 32.86 47.38 7.43
C PRO A 696 32.39 48.57 8.27
N LYS A 697 32.67 49.80 7.82
CA LYS A 697 32.34 51.03 8.57
C LYS A 697 30.86 51.22 8.77
N ASP A 698 30.02 50.75 7.87
CA ASP A 698 28.55 50.77 7.97
C ASP A 698 27.97 49.55 8.74
N GLY A 699 28.83 48.57 9.09
CA GLY A 699 28.49 47.40 9.89
C GLY A 699 27.97 46.17 9.12
N ILE A 700 27.69 46.25 7.82
CA ILE A 700 27.10 45.16 7.01
C ILE A 700 27.90 45.00 5.72
N PRO A 701 28.55 43.82 5.48
CA PRO A 701 29.28 43.57 4.24
C PRO A 701 28.26 43.09 3.15
N ASP A 702 27.67 44.01 2.42
CA ASP A 702 26.59 43.75 1.44
C ASP A 702 26.80 44.42 0.07
N SER A 703 27.96 45.08 -0.11
CA SER A 703 28.27 45.78 -1.36
C SER A 703 29.53 45.27 -2.05
N ARG A 704 29.74 45.71 -3.28
CA ARG A 704 30.95 45.36 -4.07
C ARG A 704 32.17 46.17 -3.66
N LEU A 705 31.99 47.26 -2.92
CA LEU A 705 33.05 48.09 -2.36
C LEU A 705 32.76 48.35 -0.90
N GLU A 706 33.57 47.78 -0.03
CA GLU A 706 33.48 47.93 1.40
C GLU A 706 34.69 48.65 1.99
N GLN A 707 34.44 49.53 2.96
CA GLN A 707 35.49 50.27 3.68
C GLN A 707 35.61 49.75 5.10
N PHE A 708 36.84 49.50 5.52
CA PHE A 708 37.16 48.94 6.82
C PHE A 708 38.13 49.82 7.60
N GLU A 709 38.00 49.77 8.91
CA GLU A 709 38.97 50.38 9.83
C GLU A 709 39.30 49.37 10.92
N LEU A 710 40.58 48.95 11.01
CA LEU A 710 41.08 48.05 12.02
C LEU A 710 41.96 48.81 12.99
N VAL A 711 41.62 48.79 14.27
CA VAL A 711 42.41 49.41 15.34
C VAL A 711 42.90 48.34 16.29
N LEU A 712 44.21 48.16 16.35
CA LEU A 712 44.88 47.23 17.25
C LEU A 712 45.54 47.97 18.35
N GLN A 713 45.42 47.52 19.60
CA GLN A 713 46.02 48.09 20.79
C GLN A 713 47.04 47.12 21.40
N GLY A 714 48.15 47.61 21.92
CA GLY A 714 49.19 46.82 22.54
C GLY A 714 50.57 46.97 21.85
N ASP A 715 51.58 46.34 22.41
CA ASP A 715 52.88 46.26 21.75
C ASP A 715 52.88 45.16 20.69
N LEU A 716 52.68 45.57 19.46
CA LEU A 716 52.62 44.66 18.35
C LEU A 716 53.97 44.17 17.83
N GLY A 717 55.07 44.69 18.45
CA GLY A 717 56.43 44.25 18.15
C GLY A 717 56.74 44.13 16.67
N SER A 718 57.26 43.00 16.26
CA SER A 718 57.57 42.63 14.87
C SER A 718 56.45 41.87 14.17
N HIS A 719 55.24 41.77 14.78
CA HIS A 719 54.14 41.02 14.18
C HIS A 719 53.61 41.64 12.87
N GLY A 720 53.48 40.86 11.85
CA GLY A 720 52.86 41.25 10.58
C GLY A 720 51.32 41.12 10.64
N VAL A 721 50.62 42.15 10.16
CA VAL A 721 49.17 42.09 10.01
C VAL A 721 48.82 41.57 8.62
N ILE A 722 48.06 40.47 8.55
CA ILE A 722 47.54 39.93 7.31
C ILE A 722 46.02 40.17 7.30
N ILE A 723 45.52 40.73 6.21
CA ILE A 723 44.09 40.90 5.95
C ILE A 723 43.71 39.95 4.84
N ARG A 724 42.59 39.27 5.00
CA ARG A 724 41.97 38.51 3.93
C ARG A 724 40.54 38.95 3.75
N ALA A 725 40.04 38.88 2.50
CA ALA A 725 38.68 39.17 2.18
C ALA A 725 38.12 38.04 1.31
N THR A 726 36.83 37.75 1.52
CA THR A 726 36.10 36.74 0.79
C THR A 726 34.83 37.36 0.21
N ASP A 727 34.52 37.06 -1.06
CA ASP A 727 33.30 37.48 -1.74
C ASP A 727 32.14 36.54 -1.49
N ALA A 728 30.97 36.85 -2.04
CA ALA A 728 29.74 36.04 -1.91
C ALA A 728 29.83 34.66 -2.64
N LEU A 729 30.81 34.48 -3.53
CA LEU A 729 31.02 33.23 -4.28
C LEU A 729 32.26 32.47 -3.76
N ASN A 730 32.74 32.82 -2.57
CA ASN A 730 33.85 32.18 -1.84
C ASN A 730 35.21 32.30 -2.53
N ASN A 731 35.43 33.33 -3.39
CA ASN A 731 36.77 33.67 -3.81
C ASN A 731 37.45 34.49 -2.69
N MET A 732 38.73 34.25 -2.46
CA MET A 732 39.45 34.82 -1.34
C MET A 732 40.80 35.39 -1.82
N SER A 733 41.10 36.59 -1.36
CA SER A 733 42.42 37.21 -1.46
C SER A 733 42.99 37.58 -0.10
N SER A 734 44.29 37.86 -0.05
CA SER A 734 44.97 38.35 1.13
C SER A 734 45.97 39.45 0.80
N ALA A 735 46.17 40.35 1.72
CA ALA A 735 47.12 41.45 1.62
C ALA A 735 47.84 41.71 2.97
N ARG A 736 49.01 42.32 2.91
CA ARG A 736 49.67 42.85 4.12
C ARG A 736 48.94 44.11 4.57
N GLY A 737 48.43 44.11 5.77
CA GLY A 737 47.73 45.24 6.38
C GLY A 737 48.68 46.33 7.00
N ASP A 738 49.90 45.94 7.24
CA ASP A 738 50.86 46.81 7.89
C ASP A 738 51.68 47.73 6.91
N VAL A 739 51.40 47.67 5.61
CA VAL A 739 52.03 48.45 4.53
C VAL A 739 50.97 49.12 3.66
N ALA A 740 51.00 50.49 3.63
CA ALA A 740 50.10 51.21 2.68
C ALA A 740 50.63 51.12 1.24
N VAL A 741 49.71 50.96 0.29
CA VAL A 741 50.06 50.98 -1.14
C VAL A 741 50.23 52.41 -1.57
N THR A 742 51.50 52.83 -1.81
CA THR A 742 51.80 54.13 -2.43
C THR A 742 51.42 54.08 -3.91
N THR A 743 50.33 54.69 -4.28
CA THR A 743 50.04 54.99 -5.70
C THR A 743 50.97 56.10 -6.14
N THR A 744 52.06 55.78 -6.85
CA THR A 744 52.86 56.78 -7.54
C THR A 744 52.02 57.34 -8.71
N PRO A 745 51.70 58.62 -8.76
CA PRO A 745 51.01 59.21 -9.87
C PRO A 745 51.82 59.00 -11.13
N ALA A 746 51.19 58.50 -12.20
CA ALA A 746 51.85 58.42 -13.53
C ALA A 746 52.41 59.79 -13.94
N PRO A 747 53.61 59.86 -14.46
CA PRO A 747 54.17 61.15 -14.85
C PRO A 747 53.31 61.73 -15.98
N SER A 748 52.79 62.93 -15.71
CA SER A 748 52.11 63.75 -16.72
C SER A 748 53.11 64.06 -17.85
N GLY A 749 52.98 63.34 -18.97
CA GLY A 749 53.73 63.59 -20.21
C GLY A 749 53.37 64.97 -20.73
N SER A 750 54.19 65.93 -20.52
CA SER A 750 54.16 67.22 -21.18
C SER A 750 54.46 67.00 -22.65
N GLY A 751 53.47 67.27 -23.49
CA GLY A 751 53.70 67.32 -24.94
C GLY A 751 54.63 68.40 -25.36
N ARG A 752 55.36 68.07 -26.38
CA ARG A 752 55.81 69.10 -27.35
C ARG A 752 56.02 68.45 -28.74
N ARG A 753 55.20 68.96 -29.66
CA ARG A 753 55.30 69.06 -31.12
C ARG A 753 54.95 67.82 -31.93
#